data_8f6afd889d52bfa2ece5657a766154df
#
_entry.id   8f6afd889d52bfa2ece5657a766154df
#
_cell.length_a   1.000
_cell.length_b   1.000
_cell.length_c   1.000
_cell.angle_alpha   90.00
_cell.angle_beta   90.00
_cell.angle_gamma   90.00
#
_symmetry.space_group_name_H-M   'P 1'
#
loop_
_entity.id
_entity.type
_entity.pdbx_description
1 polymer ?
#
loop_
_entity_poly.entity_id
_entity_poly.type
_entity_poly.pdbx_seq_one_letter_code
_entity_poly.pdbx_strand_id
1 'polypeptide(L)'
;MDTIIQILARELGRSEAHVENVVRLIDEGNTIPFIARYRKELHGAMDDTALRTLADRLQYLRNLDKRREEVKSAIEGQGKLTEELSAAIDAAATLAEVEDLYRPYKQKRRTRATVAREKGLEPLAELLFAQAADGPAPEEAAGAFVDPEKGVETAEDALQGASDIIAERISDDADIRKRLRELVWKKGSLVSAAAAKEPEDTVYRLYYAFRSPLNRVQGHQVLAINRGEREGVLKVSVEMEREAALIPVRRAVLNPGAPAMAFVRAAAEDAYDRLIFPSVEREMRSLLTEQADEGAIQMFGLNLKPLLMQPPVKGFVTMGLDPGYRNGCKVAVVDATGKVLDTAVVYPTFSQRKKEEAIDTLAKLIRRHGVAHIAIGNGTASRETEQMTVELIRRLGGGVSYMIVNEAGASVYSASKLAAEEFPDYDVNLRSAVSIARRLQDPLAELVKIDPKSIGVGQYQHDMPQARLDETLSGVVEDCVNAVGVDLNTASAPLLSYVAGLNNTTARNIVKYREENGAFTTRKGVLKVPKLGPKAFEQCAGFLRVPESRNVLDHTGVHPESYGAAEALLTLCGYGLSDVKAGGLDGLRERVAAYGEEKAAQACGVGVPTLRDIVGELVKPGRDPRDELPRPILRTDVLEMKDLKPGMELTGTVRNVIDFGVFVDIGVHQDGLVHISQLREGRRVQHPSEVCAVGDIVTVWVLEVDEKKKRISLTMKKPKG
;
A
#
# COMPACT_ATOMS: atom_id res chain seq x y z
N MET A 1 -31.08 -12.75 2.44
CA MET A 1 -29.65 -12.53 2.13
C MET A 1 -29.36 -11.05 2.26
N ASP A 2 -28.27 -10.68 2.94
CA ASP A 2 -27.86 -9.27 3.02
C ASP A 2 -27.42 -8.80 1.63
N THR A 3 -27.85 -7.61 1.23
CA THR A 3 -27.38 -6.99 -0.01
C THR A 3 -25.90 -6.56 0.13
N ILE A 4 -25.19 -6.34 -0.98
CA ILE A 4 -23.82 -5.79 -0.96
C ILE A 4 -23.76 -4.54 -0.08
N ILE A 5 -24.76 -3.66 -0.17
CA ILE A 5 -24.85 -2.42 0.62
C ILE A 5 -24.91 -2.74 2.12
N GLN A 6 -25.72 -3.70 2.54
CA GLN A 6 -25.86 -4.10 3.94
C GLN A 6 -24.57 -4.72 4.49
N ILE A 7 -23.90 -5.54 3.69
CA ILE A 7 -22.61 -6.14 4.06
C ILE A 7 -21.56 -5.03 4.28
N LEU A 8 -21.42 -4.14 3.31
CA LEU A 8 -20.48 -3.01 3.38
C LEU A 8 -20.77 -2.09 4.56
N ALA A 9 -22.05 -1.74 4.78
CA ALA A 9 -22.47 -0.87 5.88
C ALA A 9 -22.11 -1.47 7.24
N ARG A 10 -22.32 -2.76 7.43
CA ARG A 10 -21.98 -3.49 8.64
C ARG A 10 -20.46 -3.60 8.85
N GLU A 11 -19.71 -3.96 7.81
CA GLU A 11 -18.26 -4.13 7.88
C GLU A 11 -17.53 -2.81 8.17
N LEU A 12 -18.00 -1.71 7.57
CA LEU A 12 -17.41 -0.39 7.72
C LEU A 12 -17.96 0.43 8.89
N GLY A 13 -19.01 -0.06 9.57
CA GLY A 13 -19.69 0.67 10.65
C GLY A 13 -20.33 1.97 10.15
N ARG A 14 -20.90 1.97 8.95
CA ARG A 14 -21.54 3.13 8.30
C ARG A 14 -23.02 2.88 8.04
N SER A 15 -23.78 3.97 7.82
CA SER A 15 -25.21 3.81 7.45
C SER A 15 -25.33 3.28 6.02
N GLU A 16 -26.37 2.47 5.76
CA GLU A 16 -26.66 1.94 4.42
C GLU A 16 -26.84 3.08 3.41
N ALA A 17 -27.50 4.18 3.78
CA ALA A 17 -27.72 5.32 2.91
C ALA A 17 -26.37 5.98 2.46
N HIS A 18 -25.41 6.12 3.36
CA HIS A 18 -24.08 6.66 3.00
C HIS A 18 -23.34 5.70 2.07
N VAL A 19 -23.37 4.40 2.35
CA VAL A 19 -22.72 3.39 1.49
C VAL A 19 -23.36 3.34 0.12
N GLU A 20 -24.70 3.37 0.02
CA GLU A 20 -25.43 3.39 -1.24
C GLU A 20 -25.07 4.61 -2.09
N ASN A 21 -24.99 5.80 -1.47
CA ASN A 21 -24.56 7.00 -2.14
C ASN A 21 -23.14 6.87 -2.71
N VAL A 22 -22.20 6.33 -1.92
CA VAL A 22 -20.82 6.12 -2.39
C VAL A 22 -20.75 5.14 -3.55
N VAL A 23 -21.47 4.01 -3.45
CA VAL A 23 -21.54 3.02 -4.54
C VAL A 23 -22.08 3.65 -5.80
N ARG A 24 -23.16 4.43 -5.72
CA ARG A 24 -23.73 5.15 -6.85
C ARG A 24 -22.71 6.14 -7.46
N LEU A 25 -22.03 6.91 -6.63
CA LEU A 25 -21.00 7.87 -7.11
C LEU A 25 -19.85 7.17 -7.83
N ILE A 26 -19.40 6.01 -7.32
CA ILE A 26 -18.39 5.17 -7.97
C ILE A 26 -18.90 4.65 -9.33
N ASP A 27 -20.14 4.18 -9.39
CA ASP A 27 -20.75 3.65 -10.61
C ASP A 27 -20.99 4.74 -11.67
N GLU A 28 -21.20 5.97 -11.25
CA GLU A 28 -21.23 7.16 -12.11
C GLU A 28 -19.81 7.52 -12.62
N GLY A 29 -18.76 6.86 -12.14
CA GLY A 29 -17.37 7.05 -12.53
C GLY A 29 -16.71 8.28 -11.90
N ASN A 30 -17.16 8.68 -10.71
CA ASN A 30 -16.47 9.68 -9.92
C ASN A 30 -15.20 9.10 -9.28
N THR A 31 -14.15 9.89 -9.21
CA THR A 31 -12.88 9.51 -8.58
C THR A 31 -12.96 9.58 -7.05
N ILE A 32 -12.18 8.76 -6.35
CA ILE A 32 -12.17 8.75 -4.87
C ILE A 32 -11.82 10.13 -4.29
N PRO A 33 -10.77 10.85 -4.76
CA PRO A 33 -10.47 12.18 -4.23
C PRO A 33 -11.61 13.20 -4.43
N PHE A 34 -12.32 13.13 -5.56
CA PHE A 34 -13.47 13.99 -5.80
C PHE A 34 -14.63 13.69 -4.85
N ILE A 35 -14.95 12.40 -4.64
CA ILE A 35 -15.98 11.99 -3.68
C ILE A 35 -15.59 12.48 -2.28
N ALA A 36 -14.37 12.18 -1.84
CA ALA A 36 -13.87 12.53 -0.50
C ALA A 36 -13.95 14.03 -0.23
N ARG A 37 -13.60 14.86 -1.21
CA ARG A 37 -13.50 16.31 -1.03
C ARG A 37 -14.81 17.03 -1.26
N TYR A 38 -15.58 16.67 -2.30
CA TYR A 38 -16.69 17.46 -2.80
C TYR A 38 -18.08 16.83 -2.65
N ARG A 39 -18.19 15.65 -2.04
CA ARG A 39 -19.46 14.93 -1.82
C ARG A 39 -19.65 14.47 -0.36
N LYS A 40 -19.08 15.24 0.59
CA LYS A 40 -19.01 14.88 2.02
C LYS A 40 -20.36 14.60 2.67
N GLU A 41 -21.39 15.34 2.28
CA GLU A 41 -22.75 15.15 2.78
C GLU A 41 -23.33 13.80 2.41
N LEU A 42 -22.93 13.27 1.23
CA LEU A 42 -23.47 12.01 0.71
C LEU A 42 -22.83 10.78 1.34
N HIS A 43 -21.57 10.90 1.80
CA HIS A 43 -20.83 9.77 2.36
C HIS A 43 -20.56 9.85 3.87
N GLY A 44 -21.17 10.82 4.57
CA GLY A 44 -21.01 10.93 6.03
C GLY A 44 -19.58 11.21 6.48
N ALA A 45 -18.86 12.03 5.73
CA ALA A 45 -17.47 12.46 6.00
C ALA A 45 -16.46 11.29 6.14
N MET A 46 -16.58 10.24 5.31
CA MET A 46 -15.55 9.22 5.16
C MET A 46 -14.28 9.87 4.58
N ASP A 47 -13.12 9.46 5.09
CA ASP A 47 -11.83 9.88 4.53
C ASP A 47 -11.45 9.06 3.28
N ASP A 48 -10.38 9.46 2.59
CA ASP A 48 -9.89 8.80 1.38
C ASP A 48 -9.62 7.31 1.62
N THR A 49 -9.04 6.96 2.78
CA THR A 49 -8.71 5.58 3.16
C THR A 49 -9.97 4.73 3.31
N ALA A 50 -11.00 5.24 3.99
CA ALA A 50 -12.28 4.54 4.15
C ALA A 50 -13.00 4.36 2.81
N LEU A 51 -12.97 5.37 1.94
CA LEU A 51 -13.57 5.30 0.59
C LEU A 51 -12.85 4.30 -0.31
N ARG A 52 -11.50 4.23 -0.27
CA ARG A 52 -10.73 3.22 -1.00
C ARG A 52 -11.02 1.81 -0.47
N THR A 53 -11.06 1.63 0.85
CA THR A 53 -11.42 0.36 1.47
C THR A 53 -12.83 -0.09 1.03
N LEU A 54 -13.79 0.84 0.97
CA LEU A 54 -15.13 0.57 0.47
C LEU A 54 -15.10 0.13 -1.00
N ALA A 55 -14.37 0.85 -1.85
CA ALA A 55 -14.27 0.55 -3.27
C ALA A 55 -13.63 -0.83 -3.52
N ASP A 56 -12.55 -1.17 -2.83
CA ASP A 56 -11.89 -2.47 -2.92
C ASP A 56 -12.84 -3.60 -2.46
N ARG A 57 -13.51 -3.39 -1.34
CA ARG A 57 -14.46 -4.38 -0.81
C ARG A 57 -15.68 -4.54 -1.70
N LEU A 58 -16.20 -3.47 -2.26
CA LEU A 58 -17.27 -3.49 -3.25
C LEU A 58 -16.89 -4.33 -4.47
N GLN A 59 -15.69 -4.14 -4.98
CA GLN A 59 -15.20 -4.92 -6.12
C GLN A 59 -15.07 -6.40 -5.78
N TYR A 60 -14.56 -6.73 -4.59
CA TYR A 60 -14.51 -8.12 -4.11
C TYR A 60 -15.89 -8.76 -4.04
N LEU A 61 -16.88 -8.07 -3.46
CA LEU A 61 -18.24 -8.61 -3.32
C LEU A 61 -18.93 -8.77 -4.68
N ARG A 62 -18.70 -7.85 -5.61
CA ARG A 62 -19.19 -7.98 -7.00
C ARG A 62 -18.56 -9.18 -7.72
N ASN A 63 -17.28 -9.41 -7.52
CA ASN A 63 -16.59 -10.57 -8.07
C ASN A 63 -17.12 -11.87 -7.44
N LEU A 64 -17.42 -11.87 -6.14
CA LEU A 64 -18.03 -12.99 -5.45
C LEU A 64 -19.41 -13.31 -6.01
N ASP A 65 -20.28 -12.31 -6.19
CA ASP A 65 -21.61 -12.49 -6.76
C ASP A 65 -21.55 -13.01 -8.21
N LYS A 66 -20.69 -12.42 -9.01
CA LYS A 66 -20.43 -12.92 -10.38
C LYS A 66 -20.01 -14.37 -10.36
N ARG A 67 -19.12 -14.76 -9.44
CA ARG A 67 -18.65 -16.15 -9.33
C ARG A 67 -19.76 -17.10 -8.88
N ARG A 68 -20.62 -16.69 -7.97
CA ARG A 68 -21.82 -17.47 -7.57
C ARG A 68 -22.70 -17.78 -8.79
N GLU A 69 -23.01 -16.77 -9.61
CA GLU A 69 -23.82 -16.94 -10.82
C GLU A 69 -23.14 -17.83 -11.87
N GLU A 70 -21.83 -17.68 -12.11
CA GLU A 70 -21.05 -18.55 -12.99
C GLU A 70 -21.13 -20.02 -12.55
N VAL A 71 -20.98 -20.26 -11.24
CA VAL A 71 -21.01 -21.60 -10.66
C VAL A 71 -22.42 -22.19 -10.76
N LYS A 72 -23.46 -21.43 -10.43
CA LYS A 72 -24.86 -21.89 -10.57
C LYS A 72 -25.16 -22.28 -12.02
N SER A 73 -24.82 -21.42 -12.98
CA SER A 73 -25.00 -21.70 -14.41
C SER A 73 -24.25 -22.96 -14.87
N ALA A 74 -23.01 -23.16 -14.38
CA ALA A 74 -22.23 -24.32 -14.73
C ALA A 74 -22.82 -25.64 -14.18
N ILE A 75 -23.42 -25.62 -12.98
CA ILE A 75 -24.06 -26.78 -12.37
C ILE A 75 -25.46 -27.03 -13.01
N GLU A 76 -26.21 -25.97 -13.31
CA GLU A 76 -27.48 -26.04 -14.02
C GLU A 76 -27.33 -26.64 -15.41
N GLY A 77 -26.25 -26.24 -16.15
CA GLY A 77 -25.90 -26.82 -17.46
C GLY A 77 -25.62 -28.33 -17.39
N GLN A 78 -25.35 -28.89 -16.19
CA GLN A 78 -25.20 -30.32 -15.94
C GLN A 78 -26.52 -30.97 -15.46
N GLY A 79 -27.59 -30.19 -15.28
CA GLY A 79 -28.87 -30.66 -14.76
C GLY A 79 -28.84 -31.10 -13.28
N LYS A 80 -27.87 -30.55 -12.51
CA LYS A 80 -27.62 -30.97 -11.11
C LYS A 80 -27.84 -29.85 -10.08
N LEU A 81 -28.30 -28.67 -10.47
CA LEU A 81 -28.61 -27.59 -9.56
C LEU A 81 -29.92 -27.84 -8.82
N THR A 82 -29.84 -28.03 -7.51
CA THR A 82 -31.04 -28.12 -6.63
C THR A 82 -31.29 -26.77 -5.95
N GLU A 83 -32.48 -26.58 -5.40
CA GLU A 83 -32.85 -25.36 -4.66
C GLU A 83 -31.95 -25.19 -3.43
N GLU A 84 -31.65 -26.29 -2.70
CA GLU A 84 -30.80 -26.27 -1.52
C GLU A 84 -29.37 -25.88 -1.89
N LEU A 85 -28.82 -26.41 -2.99
CA LEU A 85 -27.49 -26.10 -3.46
C LEU A 85 -27.41 -24.65 -3.93
N SER A 86 -28.40 -24.17 -4.66
CA SER A 86 -28.49 -22.78 -5.06
C SER A 86 -28.51 -21.84 -3.85
N ALA A 87 -29.30 -22.14 -2.83
CA ALA A 87 -29.35 -21.38 -1.59
C ALA A 87 -28.02 -21.43 -0.82
N ALA A 88 -27.31 -22.56 -0.82
CA ALA A 88 -26.00 -22.70 -0.19
C ALA A 88 -24.93 -21.88 -0.90
N ILE A 89 -24.93 -21.88 -2.27
CA ILE A 89 -24.01 -21.05 -3.07
C ILE A 89 -24.27 -19.57 -2.81
N ASP A 90 -25.53 -19.16 -2.76
CA ASP A 90 -25.91 -17.79 -2.47
C ASP A 90 -25.51 -17.35 -1.04
N ALA A 91 -25.53 -18.25 -0.07
CA ALA A 91 -25.15 -18.00 1.31
C ALA A 91 -23.64 -18.02 1.56
N ALA A 92 -22.84 -18.57 0.63
CA ALA A 92 -21.39 -18.67 0.77
C ALA A 92 -20.72 -17.28 0.90
N ALA A 93 -20.06 -17.01 2.00
CA ALA A 93 -19.51 -15.68 2.32
C ALA A 93 -18.19 -15.38 1.62
N THR A 94 -17.53 -16.40 1.09
CA THR A 94 -16.18 -16.28 0.48
C THR A 94 -16.09 -17.06 -0.84
N LEU A 95 -15.14 -16.66 -1.69
CA LEU A 95 -14.82 -17.41 -2.91
C LEU A 95 -14.45 -18.86 -2.61
N ALA A 96 -13.72 -19.10 -1.52
CA ALA A 96 -13.33 -20.45 -1.11
C ALA A 96 -14.56 -21.34 -0.82
N GLU A 97 -15.58 -20.81 -0.14
CA GLU A 97 -16.82 -21.53 0.12
C GLU A 97 -17.60 -21.82 -1.19
N VAL A 98 -17.63 -20.88 -2.12
CA VAL A 98 -18.25 -21.10 -3.45
C VAL A 98 -17.49 -22.19 -4.23
N GLU A 99 -16.17 -22.17 -4.21
CA GLU A 99 -15.35 -23.19 -4.88
C GLU A 99 -15.50 -24.58 -4.25
N ASP A 100 -15.66 -24.67 -2.93
CA ASP A 100 -15.93 -25.94 -2.24
C ASP A 100 -17.28 -26.52 -2.67
N LEU A 101 -18.33 -25.72 -2.74
CA LEU A 101 -19.66 -26.15 -3.21
C LEU A 101 -19.66 -26.57 -4.70
N TYR A 102 -18.83 -25.91 -5.51
CA TYR A 102 -18.66 -26.24 -6.93
C TYR A 102 -17.80 -27.48 -7.18
N ARG A 103 -16.94 -27.87 -6.22
CA ARG A 103 -15.92 -28.90 -6.38
C ARG A 103 -16.43 -30.26 -6.87
N PRO A 104 -17.58 -30.81 -6.40
CA PRO A 104 -18.13 -32.07 -6.88
C PRO A 104 -18.55 -32.02 -8.36
N TYR A 105 -18.85 -30.83 -8.89
CA TYR A 105 -19.38 -30.60 -10.24
C TYR A 105 -18.32 -30.15 -11.23
N LYS A 106 -17.12 -29.82 -10.74
CA LYS A 106 -16.01 -29.35 -11.54
C LYS A 106 -15.43 -30.49 -12.39
N GLN A 107 -15.21 -30.24 -13.67
CA GLN A 107 -14.52 -31.22 -14.51
C GLN A 107 -13.12 -31.50 -13.92
N LYS A 108 -12.90 -32.75 -13.53
CA LYS A 108 -11.65 -33.21 -12.98
C LYS A 108 -10.81 -33.88 -14.06
N ARG A 109 -9.49 -33.84 -13.91
CA ARG A 109 -8.60 -34.73 -14.67
C ARG A 109 -8.88 -36.16 -14.25
N ARG A 110 -8.50 -37.14 -15.10
CA ARG A 110 -8.67 -38.57 -14.78
C ARG A 110 -8.03 -38.93 -13.45
N THR A 111 -8.87 -39.19 -12.44
CA THR A 111 -8.49 -39.54 -11.06
C THR A 111 -8.59 -41.03 -10.85
N ARG A 112 -8.06 -41.56 -9.73
CA ARG A 112 -8.26 -42.97 -9.34
C ARG A 112 -9.75 -43.30 -9.21
N ALA A 113 -10.53 -42.42 -8.62
CA ALA A 113 -11.98 -42.56 -8.50
C ALA A 113 -12.69 -42.55 -9.87
N THR A 114 -12.26 -41.74 -10.83
CA THR A 114 -12.78 -41.74 -12.20
C THR A 114 -12.54 -43.10 -12.86
N VAL A 115 -11.31 -43.64 -12.73
CA VAL A 115 -10.97 -44.96 -13.25
C VAL A 115 -11.80 -46.06 -12.58
N ALA A 116 -12.04 -45.97 -11.27
CA ALA A 116 -12.88 -46.91 -10.55
C ALA A 116 -14.35 -46.85 -10.98
N ARG A 117 -14.90 -45.67 -11.28
CA ARG A 117 -16.25 -45.51 -11.86
C ARG A 117 -16.33 -46.09 -13.27
N GLU A 118 -15.33 -45.89 -14.11
CA GLU A 118 -15.24 -46.48 -15.46
C GLU A 118 -15.26 -48.02 -15.39
N LYS A 119 -14.70 -48.60 -14.33
CA LYS A 119 -14.74 -50.03 -14.04
C LYS A 119 -16.08 -50.54 -13.45
N GLY A 120 -17.02 -49.62 -13.18
CA GLY A 120 -18.36 -49.98 -12.66
C GLY A 120 -18.42 -50.19 -11.16
N LEU A 121 -17.49 -49.62 -10.40
CA LEU A 121 -17.39 -49.83 -8.92
C LEU A 121 -18.17 -48.81 -8.10
N GLU A 122 -18.86 -47.86 -8.74
CA GLU A 122 -19.66 -46.86 -8.02
C GLU A 122 -20.80 -47.46 -7.15
N PRO A 123 -21.59 -48.45 -7.61
CA PRO A 123 -22.61 -49.09 -6.77
C PRO A 123 -22.02 -49.78 -5.52
N LEU A 124 -20.80 -50.38 -5.62
CA LEU A 124 -20.16 -50.93 -4.46
C LEU A 124 -19.74 -49.82 -3.47
N ALA A 125 -19.19 -48.75 -3.96
CA ALA A 125 -18.83 -47.57 -3.14
C ALA A 125 -20.06 -46.99 -2.42
N GLU A 126 -21.21 -46.86 -3.10
CA GLU A 126 -22.45 -46.37 -2.51
C GLU A 126 -22.99 -47.31 -1.43
N LEU A 127 -22.98 -48.63 -1.69
CA LEU A 127 -23.40 -49.66 -0.74
C LEU A 127 -22.57 -49.60 0.54
N LEU A 128 -21.26 -49.56 0.43
CA LEU A 128 -20.35 -49.53 1.57
C LEU A 128 -20.39 -48.17 2.31
N PHE A 129 -20.56 -47.06 1.58
CA PHE A 129 -20.64 -45.75 2.19
C PHE A 129 -21.96 -45.51 2.94
N ALA A 130 -23.04 -46.14 2.52
CA ALA A 130 -24.36 -46.09 3.22
C ALA A 130 -24.27 -46.67 4.63
N GLN A 131 -23.37 -47.60 4.91
CA GLN A 131 -23.12 -48.19 6.23
C GLN A 131 -24.42 -48.66 6.92
N ALA A 132 -25.24 -49.41 6.21
CA ALA A 132 -26.44 -49.99 6.80
C ALA A 132 -26.07 -50.95 7.94
N ALA A 133 -26.83 -50.95 9.03
CA ALA A 133 -26.55 -51.77 10.21
C ALA A 133 -26.62 -53.30 9.93
N ASP A 134 -27.46 -53.68 8.95
CA ASP A 134 -27.65 -55.04 8.44
C ASP A 134 -26.97 -55.24 7.08
N GLY A 135 -26.08 -54.37 6.69
CA GLY A 135 -25.35 -54.47 5.42
C GLY A 135 -24.34 -55.62 5.38
N PRO A 136 -23.91 -56.02 4.16
CA PRO A 136 -22.92 -57.09 4.02
C PRO A 136 -21.51 -56.60 4.51
N ALA A 137 -20.68 -57.59 4.86
CA ALA A 137 -19.25 -57.29 5.07
C ALA A 137 -18.58 -56.82 3.77
N PRO A 138 -17.63 -55.90 3.82
CA PRO A 138 -17.02 -55.34 2.60
C PRO A 138 -16.46 -56.39 1.64
N GLU A 139 -15.81 -57.42 2.16
CA GLU A 139 -15.23 -58.50 1.38
C GLU A 139 -16.29 -59.36 0.67
N GLU A 140 -17.43 -59.59 1.34
CA GLU A 140 -18.56 -60.31 0.78
C GLU A 140 -19.22 -59.48 -0.34
N ALA A 141 -19.44 -58.16 -0.11
CA ALA A 141 -20.01 -57.27 -1.11
C ALA A 141 -19.10 -57.16 -2.34
N ALA A 142 -17.81 -57.12 -2.16
CA ALA A 142 -16.82 -56.91 -3.25
C ALA A 142 -16.78 -58.11 -4.22
N GLY A 143 -17.04 -59.29 -3.75
CA GLY A 143 -17.05 -60.49 -4.61
C GLY A 143 -17.99 -60.41 -5.82
N ALA A 144 -19.10 -59.71 -5.68
CA ALA A 144 -20.06 -59.51 -6.75
C ALA A 144 -19.62 -58.51 -7.85
N PHE A 145 -18.55 -57.78 -7.61
CA PHE A 145 -17.99 -56.74 -8.48
C PHE A 145 -16.68 -57.11 -9.16
N VAL A 146 -16.24 -58.35 -8.99
CA VAL A 146 -15.06 -58.88 -9.70
C VAL A 146 -15.43 -59.05 -11.18
N ASP A 147 -14.71 -58.36 -12.05
CA ASP A 147 -14.93 -58.34 -13.52
C ASP A 147 -13.58 -58.17 -14.21
N PRO A 148 -12.90 -59.26 -14.60
CA PRO A 148 -11.61 -59.17 -15.26
C PRO A 148 -11.64 -58.45 -16.61
N GLU A 149 -12.80 -58.44 -17.32
CA GLU A 149 -12.94 -57.71 -18.58
C GLU A 149 -12.87 -56.20 -18.40
N LYS A 150 -13.28 -55.72 -17.22
CA LYS A 150 -13.15 -54.32 -16.82
C LYS A 150 -11.89 -54.04 -16.01
N GLY A 151 -11.01 -55.04 -15.86
CA GLY A 151 -9.75 -54.90 -15.13
C GLY A 151 -9.93 -54.84 -13.61
N VAL A 152 -10.93 -55.59 -13.08
CA VAL A 152 -11.14 -55.85 -11.65
C VAL A 152 -10.93 -57.36 -11.46
N GLU A 153 -9.69 -57.77 -11.17
CA GLU A 153 -9.32 -59.17 -11.13
C GLU A 153 -9.66 -59.83 -9.80
N THR A 154 -9.66 -59.08 -8.71
CA THR A 154 -9.86 -59.57 -7.35
C THR A 154 -10.88 -58.73 -6.56
N ALA A 155 -11.41 -59.28 -5.47
CA ALA A 155 -12.24 -58.52 -4.53
C ALA A 155 -11.45 -57.35 -3.88
N GLU A 156 -10.16 -57.47 -3.72
CA GLU A 156 -9.28 -56.40 -3.23
C GLU A 156 -9.19 -55.26 -4.23
N ASP A 157 -9.14 -55.54 -5.54
CA ASP A 157 -9.18 -54.51 -6.56
C ASP A 157 -10.52 -53.77 -6.54
N ALA A 158 -11.63 -54.50 -6.35
CA ALA A 158 -12.96 -53.90 -6.22
C ALA A 158 -13.04 -52.98 -4.98
N LEU A 159 -12.55 -53.46 -3.82
CA LEU A 159 -12.51 -52.66 -2.58
C LEU A 159 -11.59 -51.44 -2.71
N GLN A 160 -10.42 -51.58 -3.35
CA GLN A 160 -9.54 -50.40 -3.59
C GLN A 160 -10.23 -49.37 -4.45
N GLY A 161 -10.91 -49.76 -5.52
CA GLY A 161 -11.66 -48.82 -6.36
C GLY A 161 -12.83 -48.17 -5.62
N ALA A 162 -13.59 -48.93 -4.84
CA ALA A 162 -14.63 -48.36 -4.00
C ALA A 162 -14.08 -47.40 -2.95
N SER A 163 -12.96 -47.72 -2.33
CA SER A 163 -12.27 -46.82 -1.39
C SER A 163 -11.85 -45.52 -2.05
N ASP A 164 -11.27 -45.58 -3.26
CA ASP A 164 -10.89 -44.38 -4.00
C ASP A 164 -12.09 -43.47 -4.34
N ILE A 165 -13.26 -44.06 -4.68
CA ILE A 165 -14.50 -43.32 -4.91
C ILE A 165 -15.00 -42.66 -3.62
N ILE A 166 -15.03 -43.42 -2.51
CA ILE A 166 -15.45 -42.90 -1.20
C ILE A 166 -14.51 -41.80 -0.72
N ALA A 167 -13.19 -41.97 -0.86
CA ALA A 167 -12.20 -40.98 -0.49
C ALA A 167 -12.38 -39.67 -1.29
N GLU A 168 -12.65 -39.75 -2.59
CA GLU A 168 -12.93 -38.58 -3.42
C GLU A 168 -14.23 -37.89 -2.97
N ARG A 169 -15.30 -38.64 -2.70
CA ARG A 169 -16.58 -38.10 -2.21
C ARG A 169 -16.40 -37.34 -0.89
N ILE A 170 -15.68 -37.92 0.07
CA ILE A 170 -15.37 -37.28 1.35
C ILE A 170 -14.52 -36.02 1.14
N SER A 171 -13.57 -36.06 0.22
CA SER A 171 -12.70 -34.92 -0.08
C SER A 171 -13.41 -33.74 -0.75
N ASP A 172 -14.55 -34.00 -1.39
CA ASP A 172 -15.39 -33.01 -2.08
C ASP A 172 -16.47 -32.42 -1.17
N ASP A 173 -16.63 -32.93 0.05
CA ASP A 173 -17.61 -32.44 1.01
C ASP A 173 -17.22 -31.06 1.53
N ALA A 174 -18.06 -30.06 1.21
CA ALA A 174 -17.82 -28.65 1.54
C ALA A 174 -17.79 -28.39 3.06
N ASP A 175 -18.64 -29.09 3.84
CA ASP A 175 -18.70 -28.93 5.30
C ASP A 175 -17.47 -29.51 5.99
N ILE A 176 -17.00 -30.67 5.54
CA ILE A 176 -15.76 -31.28 6.04
C ILE A 176 -14.59 -30.34 5.77
N ARG A 177 -14.49 -29.80 4.54
CA ARG A 177 -13.43 -28.88 4.15
C ARG A 177 -13.45 -27.59 4.98
N LYS A 178 -14.64 -26.99 5.14
CA LYS A 178 -14.83 -25.77 5.94
C LYS A 178 -14.36 -25.99 7.39
N ARG A 179 -14.85 -27.06 8.03
CA ARG A 179 -14.48 -27.40 9.42
C ARG A 179 -12.97 -27.67 9.57
N LEU A 180 -12.37 -28.37 8.62
CA LEU A 180 -10.93 -28.63 8.64
C LEU A 180 -10.12 -27.34 8.44
N ARG A 181 -10.53 -26.47 7.53
CA ARG A 181 -9.88 -25.18 7.29
C ARG A 181 -9.89 -24.33 8.57
N GLU A 182 -11.05 -24.22 9.24
CA GLU A 182 -11.17 -23.50 10.52
C GLU A 182 -10.32 -24.12 11.63
N LEU A 183 -10.28 -25.44 11.70
CA LEU A 183 -9.50 -26.17 12.70
C LEU A 183 -8.00 -25.98 12.47
N VAL A 184 -7.54 -26.12 11.23
CA VAL A 184 -6.14 -25.91 10.85
C VAL A 184 -5.73 -24.47 11.11
N TRP A 185 -6.55 -23.48 10.79
CA TRP A 185 -6.29 -22.08 11.11
C TRP A 185 -6.12 -21.85 12.61
N LYS A 186 -6.94 -22.47 13.44
CA LYS A 186 -6.91 -22.29 14.91
C LYS A 186 -5.78 -23.04 15.60
N LYS A 187 -5.42 -24.25 15.12
CA LYS A 187 -4.51 -25.17 15.82
C LYS A 187 -3.26 -25.56 15.02
N GLY A 188 -3.24 -25.30 13.73
CA GLY A 188 -2.10 -25.59 12.86
C GLY A 188 -0.95 -24.63 13.10
N SER A 189 0.24 -25.05 12.70
CA SER A 189 1.47 -24.27 12.80
C SER A 189 2.17 -24.18 11.44
N LEU A 190 2.68 -23.01 11.11
CA LEU A 190 3.66 -22.84 10.04
C LEU A 190 5.02 -23.32 10.55
N VAL A 191 5.64 -24.24 9.83
CA VAL A 191 6.93 -24.82 10.16
C VAL A 191 7.90 -24.56 9.02
N SER A 192 9.10 -24.11 9.35
CA SER A 192 10.19 -23.94 8.41
C SER A 192 11.46 -24.59 8.93
N ALA A 193 12.14 -25.29 8.05
CA ALA A 193 13.40 -25.97 8.33
C ALA A 193 14.43 -25.65 7.24
N ALA A 194 15.72 -25.76 7.56
CA ALA A 194 16.76 -25.67 6.54
C ALA A 194 16.60 -26.77 5.50
N ALA A 195 16.74 -26.44 4.22
CA ALA A 195 16.67 -27.44 3.14
C ALA A 195 17.86 -28.36 3.09
N ALA A 196 19.05 -27.86 3.46
CA ALA A 196 20.29 -28.62 3.55
C ALA A 196 20.50 -29.22 4.97
N LYS A 197 21.19 -30.34 5.08
CA LYS A 197 21.56 -30.96 6.38
C LYS A 197 22.58 -30.11 7.15
N GLU A 198 23.51 -29.50 6.45
CA GLU A 198 24.51 -28.56 6.99
C GLU A 198 24.31 -27.22 6.28
N PRO A 199 23.39 -26.35 6.78
CA PRO A 199 23.08 -25.12 6.13
C PRO A 199 24.19 -24.07 6.35
N GLU A 200 24.51 -23.32 5.30
CA GLU A 200 25.35 -22.12 5.41
C GLU A 200 24.67 -21.08 6.27
N ASP A 201 25.46 -20.20 6.91
CA ASP A 201 24.93 -19.07 7.67
C ASP A 201 24.42 -17.98 6.72
N THR A 202 23.11 -17.94 6.54
CA THR A 202 22.44 -16.97 5.65
C THR A 202 21.51 -16.04 6.44
N VAL A 203 20.95 -15.06 5.77
CA VAL A 203 19.92 -14.16 6.34
C VAL A 203 18.68 -14.92 6.85
N TYR A 204 18.49 -16.18 6.42
CA TYR A 204 17.34 -17.02 6.81
C TYR A 204 17.62 -17.89 8.04
N ARG A 205 18.77 -17.77 8.71
CA ARG A 205 19.17 -18.59 9.86
C ARG A 205 18.11 -18.65 10.97
N LEU A 206 17.38 -17.57 11.20
CA LEU A 206 16.29 -17.51 12.18
C LEU A 206 15.12 -18.44 11.84
N TYR A 207 15.02 -18.89 10.60
CA TYR A 207 13.95 -19.74 10.08
C TYR A 207 14.38 -21.20 9.83
N TYR A 208 15.61 -21.58 10.16
CA TYR A 208 16.11 -22.96 10.00
C TYR A 208 15.46 -23.97 10.96
N ALA A 209 14.85 -23.50 12.04
CA ALA A 209 14.06 -24.30 12.97
C ALA A 209 12.93 -23.41 13.51
N PHE A 210 12.05 -22.98 12.63
CA PHE A 210 10.96 -22.05 12.97
C PHE A 210 9.65 -22.81 13.09
N ARG A 211 8.87 -22.45 14.13
CA ARG A 211 7.50 -22.93 14.33
C ARG A 211 6.66 -21.83 14.95
N SER A 212 5.52 -21.53 14.34
CA SER A 212 4.56 -20.56 14.87
C SER A 212 3.12 -20.99 14.54
N PRO A 213 2.16 -20.81 15.46
CA PRO A 213 0.74 -20.99 15.15
C PRO A 213 0.34 -20.11 13.95
N LEU A 214 -0.48 -20.63 13.02
CA LEU A 214 -0.90 -19.92 11.81
C LEU A 214 -1.53 -18.56 12.13
N ASN A 215 -2.38 -18.50 13.14
CA ASN A 215 -3.09 -17.29 13.54
C ASN A 215 -2.22 -16.28 14.34
N ARG A 216 -0.93 -16.53 14.53
CA ARG A 216 0.00 -15.66 15.28
C ARG A 216 1.26 -15.31 14.51
N VAL A 217 1.52 -15.99 13.38
CA VAL A 217 2.70 -15.69 12.56
C VAL A 217 2.60 -14.29 12.00
N GLN A 218 3.71 -13.54 12.01
CA GLN A 218 3.73 -12.16 11.55
C GLN A 218 3.96 -12.09 10.04
N GLY A 219 3.39 -11.10 9.36
CA GLY A 219 3.49 -10.94 7.91
C GLY A 219 4.93 -10.92 7.39
N HIS A 220 5.83 -10.18 8.06
CA HIS A 220 7.24 -10.13 7.66
C HIS A 220 7.95 -11.50 7.78
N GLN A 221 7.52 -12.36 8.73
CA GLN A 221 8.05 -13.74 8.85
C GLN A 221 7.56 -14.59 7.68
N VAL A 222 6.29 -14.48 7.31
CA VAL A 222 5.72 -15.20 6.16
C VAL A 222 6.47 -14.81 4.87
N LEU A 223 6.69 -13.53 4.63
CA LEU A 223 7.40 -13.03 3.45
C LEU A 223 8.86 -13.49 3.40
N ALA A 224 9.56 -13.45 4.54
CA ALA A 224 10.93 -13.94 4.65
C ALA A 224 11.01 -15.45 4.37
N ILE A 225 10.10 -16.24 4.96
CA ILE A 225 10.00 -17.69 4.79
C ILE A 225 9.69 -18.04 3.35
N ASN A 226 8.72 -17.37 2.72
CA ASN A 226 8.37 -17.60 1.32
C ASN A 226 9.53 -17.29 0.36
N ARG A 227 10.31 -16.22 0.63
CA ARG A 227 11.52 -15.92 -0.15
C ARG A 227 12.59 -17.00 0.04
N GLY A 228 12.85 -17.42 1.27
CA GLY A 228 13.83 -18.48 1.57
C GLY A 228 13.46 -19.82 0.96
N GLU A 229 12.17 -20.16 0.89
CA GLU A 229 11.66 -21.35 0.20
C GLU A 229 11.88 -21.25 -1.31
N ARG A 230 11.55 -20.12 -1.92
CA ARG A 230 11.76 -19.88 -3.35
C ARG A 230 13.24 -19.92 -3.75
N GLU A 231 14.12 -19.45 -2.88
CA GLU A 231 15.58 -19.52 -3.07
C GLU A 231 16.15 -20.94 -2.77
N GLY A 232 15.31 -21.87 -2.35
CA GLY A 232 15.72 -23.26 -2.04
C GLY A 232 16.50 -23.42 -0.73
N VAL A 233 16.54 -22.41 0.10
CA VAL A 233 17.24 -22.40 1.41
C VAL A 233 16.36 -23.02 2.50
N LEU A 234 15.05 -22.86 2.41
CA LEU A 234 14.09 -23.36 3.39
C LEU A 234 13.16 -24.42 2.78
N LYS A 235 12.71 -25.33 3.63
CA LYS A 235 11.56 -26.23 3.40
C LYS A 235 10.44 -25.77 4.33
N VAL A 236 9.25 -25.57 3.78
CA VAL A 236 8.14 -24.99 4.52
C VAL A 236 6.91 -25.88 4.42
N SER A 237 6.23 -26.07 5.54
CA SER A 237 5.00 -26.86 5.63
C SER A 237 4.06 -26.30 6.68
N VAL A 238 2.79 -26.70 6.59
CA VAL A 238 1.83 -26.52 7.67
C VAL A 238 1.69 -27.85 8.40
N GLU A 239 1.87 -27.86 9.69
CA GLU A 239 1.70 -29.02 10.54
C GLU A 239 0.44 -28.91 11.39
N MET A 240 -0.27 -30.03 11.48
CA MET A 240 -1.45 -30.20 12.32
C MET A 240 -1.42 -31.60 12.94
N GLU A 241 -1.85 -31.73 14.17
CA GLU A 241 -2.00 -33.04 14.80
C GLU A 241 -3.05 -33.87 14.04
N ARG A 242 -2.59 -34.97 13.43
CA ARG A 242 -3.41 -35.80 12.51
C ARG A 242 -4.69 -36.33 13.19
N GLU A 243 -4.57 -36.90 14.41
CA GLU A 243 -5.73 -37.44 15.10
C GLU A 243 -6.76 -36.35 15.44
N ALA A 244 -6.34 -35.16 15.84
CA ALA A 244 -7.24 -34.06 16.08
C ALA A 244 -7.95 -33.60 14.80
N ALA A 245 -7.28 -33.64 13.65
CA ALA A 245 -7.87 -33.29 12.36
C ALA A 245 -8.83 -34.36 11.83
N LEU A 246 -8.60 -35.63 12.15
CA LEU A 246 -9.48 -36.74 11.75
C LEU A 246 -10.80 -36.79 12.53
N ILE A 247 -10.88 -36.18 13.72
CA ILE A 247 -12.12 -36.19 14.52
C ILE A 247 -13.32 -35.63 13.75
N PRO A 248 -13.30 -34.40 13.17
CA PRO A 248 -14.42 -33.88 12.41
C PRO A 248 -14.74 -34.69 11.16
N VAL A 249 -13.75 -35.27 10.48
CA VAL A 249 -13.94 -36.12 9.30
C VAL A 249 -14.68 -37.41 9.69
N ARG A 250 -14.15 -38.15 10.68
CA ARG A 250 -14.75 -39.38 11.17
C ARG A 250 -16.17 -39.16 11.70
N ARG A 251 -16.41 -38.06 12.42
CA ARG A 251 -17.75 -37.71 12.94
C ARG A 251 -18.76 -37.44 11.83
N ALA A 252 -18.30 -36.89 10.70
CA ALA A 252 -19.16 -36.56 9.58
C ALA A 252 -19.60 -37.79 8.76
N VAL A 253 -18.75 -38.83 8.69
CA VAL A 253 -18.93 -39.93 7.73
C VAL A 253 -19.11 -41.30 8.35
N LEU A 254 -18.78 -41.54 9.63
CA LEU A 254 -18.86 -42.85 10.24
C LEU A 254 -20.21 -43.10 10.93
N ASN A 255 -20.79 -44.28 10.64
CA ASN A 255 -21.96 -44.80 11.34
C ASN A 255 -21.50 -45.93 12.30
N PRO A 256 -21.53 -45.66 13.64
CA PRO A 256 -21.05 -46.67 14.61
C PRO A 256 -21.88 -47.95 14.56
N GLY A 257 -21.17 -49.10 14.57
CA GLY A 257 -21.81 -50.41 14.59
C GLY A 257 -22.08 -51.04 13.23
N ALA A 258 -21.91 -50.31 12.12
CA ALA A 258 -22.10 -50.88 10.79
C ALA A 258 -20.92 -51.78 10.37
N PRO A 259 -21.16 -52.93 9.67
CA PRO A 259 -20.11 -53.82 9.19
C PRO A 259 -19.03 -53.14 8.33
N ALA A 260 -19.47 -52.18 7.50
CA ALA A 260 -18.58 -51.41 6.61
C ALA A 260 -17.86 -50.23 7.30
N MET A 261 -18.09 -49.97 8.60
CA MET A 261 -17.53 -48.82 9.31
C MET A 261 -15.98 -48.76 9.28
N ALA A 262 -15.34 -49.89 9.47
CA ALA A 262 -13.86 -49.97 9.46
C ALA A 262 -13.30 -49.61 8.06
N PHE A 263 -13.93 -50.09 7.01
CA PHE A 263 -13.58 -49.79 5.61
C PHE A 263 -13.76 -48.32 5.29
N VAL A 264 -14.90 -47.71 5.63
CA VAL A 264 -15.17 -46.29 5.41
C VAL A 264 -14.24 -45.40 6.23
N ARG A 265 -13.85 -45.88 7.45
CA ARG A 265 -12.83 -45.19 8.26
C ARG A 265 -11.48 -45.14 7.52
N ALA A 266 -11.01 -46.26 6.97
CA ALA A 266 -9.77 -46.29 6.20
C ALA A 266 -9.82 -45.36 4.96
N ALA A 267 -10.95 -45.38 4.24
CA ALA A 267 -11.16 -44.49 3.10
C ALA A 267 -11.21 -42.97 3.52
N ALA A 268 -11.77 -42.68 4.70
CA ALA A 268 -11.80 -41.33 5.23
C ALA A 268 -10.40 -40.83 5.65
N GLU A 269 -9.58 -41.73 6.20
CA GLU A 269 -8.19 -41.42 6.55
C GLU A 269 -7.33 -41.21 5.29
N ASP A 270 -7.50 -42.03 4.25
CA ASP A 270 -6.87 -41.82 2.95
C ASP A 270 -7.33 -40.48 2.29
N ALA A 271 -8.64 -40.18 2.36
CA ALA A 271 -9.18 -38.91 1.89
C ALA A 271 -8.48 -37.72 2.58
N TYR A 272 -8.30 -37.79 3.89
CA TYR A 272 -7.63 -36.75 4.65
C TYR A 272 -6.16 -36.63 4.25
N ASP A 273 -5.40 -37.72 4.31
CA ASP A 273 -3.96 -37.71 4.11
C ASP A 273 -3.55 -37.36 2.67
N ARG A 274 -4.26 -37.87 1.68
CA ARG A 274 -3.91 -37.75 0.26
C ARG A 274 -4.61 -36.61 -0.46
N LEU A 275 -5.83 -36.26 -0.09
CA LEU A 275 -6.65 -35.34 -0.87
C LEU A 275 -6.97 -34.02 -0.13
N ILE A 276 -7.40 -34.10 1.14
CA ILE A 276 -7.90 -32.93 1.86
C ILE A 276 -6.76 -32.10 2.45
N PHE A 277 -5.93 -32.71 3.31
CA PHE A 277 -4.91 -31.98 4.04
C PHE A 277 -3.88 -31.28 3.13
N PRO A 278 -3.36 -31.91 2.06
CA PRO A 278 -2.47 -31.21 1.12
C PRO A 278 -3.14 -30.04 0.40
N SER A 279 -4.45 -30.09 0.19
CA SER A 279 -5.22 -28.97 -0.37
C SER A 279 -5.39 -27.84 0.64
N VAL A 280 -5.82 -28.17 1.87
CA VAL A 280 -6.00 -27.22 2.97
C VAL A 280 -4.66 -26.57 3.35
N GLU A 281 -3.56 -27.32 3.36
CA GLU A 281 -2.22 -26.77 3.57
C GLU A 281 -1.88 -25.67 2.56
N ARG A 282 -2.09 -25.94 1.27
CA ARG A 282 -1.87 -24.93 0.23
C ARG A 282 -2.78 -23.72 0.41
N GLU A 283 -4.05 -23.93 0.75
CA GLU A 283 -5.01 -22.86 1.02
C GLU A 283 -4.55 -21.99 2.20
N MET A 284 -4.09 -22.60 3.28
CA MET A 284 -3.56 -21.86 4.45
C MET A 284 -2.27 -21.09 4.11
N ARG A 285 -1.38 -21.68 3.31
CA ARG A 285 -0.17 -21.00 2.83
C ARG A 285 -0.52 -19.80 1.95
N SER A 286 -1.49 -19.96 1.03
CA SER A 286 -1.97 -18.85 0.19
C SER A 286 -2.61 -17.74 1.03
N LEU A 287 -3.48 -18.09 1.98
CA LEU A 287 -4.12 -17.13 2.88
C LEU A 287 -3.10 -16.32 3.69
N LEU A 288 -2.10 -16.99 4.27
CA LEU A 288 -1.01 -16.31 4.99
C LEU A 288 -0.23 -15.36 4.09
N THR A 289 0.05 -15.78 2.86
CA THR A 289 0.78 -14.96 1.88
C THR A 289 -0.06 -13.74 1.49
N GLU A 290 -1.34 -13.92 1.17
CA GLU A 290 -2.25 -12.81 0.84
C GLU A 290 -2.36 -11.79 1.98
N GLN A 291 -2.50 -12.25 3.23
CA GLN A 291 -2.54 -11.37 4.40
C GLN A 291 -1.22 -10.63 4.62
N ALA A 292 -0.09 -11.31 4.42
CA ALA A 292 1.24 -10.73 4.57
C ALA A 292 1.53 -9.69 3.48
N ASP A 293 1.17 -10.00 2.24
CA ASP A 293 1.31 -9.09 1.09
C ASP A 293 0.48 -7.82 1.29
N GLU A 294 -0.81 -7.97 1.61
CA GLU A 294 -1.71 -6.81 1.81
C GLU A 294 -1.22 -5.93 2.97
N GLY A 295 -0.84 -6.53 4.10
CA GLY A 295 -0.29 -5.77 5.24
C GLY A 295 0.98 -5.01 4.89
N ALA A 296 1.88 -5.61 4.11
CA ALA A 296 3.11 -4.95 3.68
C ALA A 296 2.84 -3.87 2.62
N ILE A 297 1.92 -4.08 1.68
CA ILE A 297 1.51 -3.09 0.68
C ILE A 297 0.91 -1.85 1.38
N GLN A 298 0.04 -2.05 2.37
CA GLN A 298 -0.51 -0.96 3.18
C GLN A 298 0.59 -0.19 3.91
N MET A 299 1.57 -0.89 4.49
CA MET A 299 2.72 -0.25 5.14
C MET A 299 3.56 0.58 4.16
N PHE A 300 3.73 0.10 2.91
CA PHE A 300 4.43 0.88 1.88
C PHE A 300 3.67 2.16 1.54
N GLY A 301 2.35 2.10 1.44
CA GLY A 301 1.52 3.29 1.26
C GLY A 301 1.66 4.29 2.40
N LEU A 302 1.63 3.79 3.65
CA LEU A 302 1.83 4.62 4.85
C LEU A 302 3.22 5.28 4.89
N ASN A 303 4.26 4.62 4.43
CA ASN A 303 5.62 5.18 4.36
C ASN A 303 5.80 6.14 3.17
N LEU A 304 5.11 5.93 2.06
CA LEU A 304 5.18 6.78 0.87
C LEU A 304 4.54 8.16 1.11
N LYS A 305 3.37 8.19 1.74
CA LYS A 305 2.60 9.43 1.95
C LYS A 305 3.40 10.55 2.62
N PRO A 306 4.10 10.32 3.75
CA PRO A 306 4.90 11.37 4.39
C PRO A 306 6.10 11.84 3.55
N LEU A 307 6.69 10.96 2.73
CA LEU A 307 7.76 11.37 1.80
C LEU A 307 7.25 12.35 0.74
N LEU A 308 6.06 12.10 0.20
CA LEU A 308 5.39 12.98 -0.76
C LEU A 308 4.92 14.29 -0.11
N MET A 309 4.43 14.21 1.12
CA MET A 309 3.88 15.34 1.88
C MET A 309 4.94 16.11 2.68
N GLN A 310 6.22 15.82 2.53
CA GLN A 310 7.29 16.55 3.19
C GLN A 310 7.19 18.05 2.82
N PRO A 311 7.27 18.97 3.82
CA PRO A 311 7.21 20.41 3.57
C PRO A 311 8.29 20.88 2.60
N PRO A 312 7.92 21.64 1.58
CA PRO A 312 8.85 22.14 0.57
C PRO A 312 9.70 23.31 1.12
N VAL A 313 10.95 23.42 0.63
CA VAL A 313 11.83 24.57 0.89
C VAL A 313 11.85 25.46 -0.36
N LYS A 314 10.74 26.18 -0.58
CA LYS A 314 10.50 27.00 -1.78
C LYS A 314 11.18 28.37 -1.71
N GLY A 315 11.45 28.96 -2.87
CA GLY A 315 11.86 30.36 -3.00
C GLY A 315 13.37 30.60 -2.88
N PHE A 316 14.19 29.54 -2.81
CA PHE A 316 15.64 29.66 -2.66
C PHE A 316 16.39 29.00 -3.82
N VAL A 317 17.54 29.60 -4.17
CA VAL A 317 18.51 28.95 -5.05
C VAL A 317 19.12 27.77 -4.31
N THR A 318 19.05 26.58 -4.90
CA THR A 318 19.45 25.32 -4.28
C THR A 318 20.52 24.62 -5.11
N MET A 319 21.53 24.08 -4.44
CA MET A 319 22.56 23.23 -5.04
C MET A 319 22.25 21.76 -4.73
N GLY A 320 22.16 20.91 -5.74
CA GLY A 320 22.06 19.47 -5.60
C GLY A 320 23.43 18.81 -5.76
N LEU A 321 23.74 17.91 -4.85
CA LEU A 321 24.93 17.06 -4.90
C LEU A 321 24.51 15.60 -5.01
N ASP A 322 24.89 14.93 -6.08
CA ASP A 322 24.74 13.50 -6.31
C ASP A 322 26.09 12.81 -6.04
N PRO A 323 26.29 12.21 -4.84
CA PRO A 323 27.58 11.68 -4.41
C PRO A 323 28.00 10.46 -5.23
N GLY A 324 29.32 10.29 -5.43
CA GLY A 324 29.86 9.10 -6.09
C GLY A 324 31.38 8.99 -5.96
N TYR A 325 31.85 7.75 -5.73
CA TYR A 325 33.30 7.50 -5.60
C TYR A 325 34.03 7.56 -6.94
N ARG A 326 33.62 6.76 -7.93
CA ARG A 326 34.38 6.59 -9.18
C ARG A 326 34.18 7.73 -10.18
N ASN A 327 32.94 8.16 -10.33
CA ASN A 327 32.56 9.14 -11.36
C ASN A 327 32.46 10.57 -10.79
N GLY A 328 32.95 10.80 -9.57
CA GLY A 328 32.87 12.07 -8.88
C GLY A 328 31.46 12.41 -8.39
N CYS A 329 31.34 13.47 -7.61
CA CYS A 329 30.10 14.06 -7.18
C CYS A 329 29.59 15.03 -8.25
N LYS A 330 28.35 14.80 -8.74
CA LYS A 330 27.70 15.68 -9.71
C LYS A 330 27.00 16.80 -8.99
N VAL A 331 27.07 17.97 -9.56
CA VAL A 331 26.59 19.21 -8.98
C VAL A 331 25.65 19.88 -9.96
N ALA A 332 24.49 20.29 -9.47
CA ALA A 332 23.57 21.14 -10.20
C ALA A 332 23.11 22.29 -9.31
N VAL A 333 23.09 23.50 -9.86
CA VAL A 333 22.51 24.67 -9.19
C VAL A 333 21.21 25.00 -9.89
N VAL A 334 20.11 25.08 -9.11
CA VAL A 334 18.78 25.44 -9.62
C VAL A 334 18.31 26.72 -8.96
N ASP A 335 17.60 27.56 -9.72
CA ASP A 335 16.96 28.75 -9.18
C ASP A 335 15.74 28.44 -8.32
N ALA A 336 15.09 29.46 -7.78
CA ALA A 336 13.90 29.32 -6.93
C ALA A 336 12.70 28.62 -7.62
N THR A 337 12.71 28.51 -8.95
CA THR A 337 11.68 27.85 -9.76
C THR A 337 12.07 26.45 -10.20
N GLY A 338 13.28 26.00 -9.85
CA GLY A 338 13.82 24.70 -10.25
C GLY A 338 14.50 24.70 -11.63
N LYS A 339 14.69 25.86 -12.28
CA LYS A 339 15.45 25.98 -13.53
C LYS A 339 16.95 25.83 -13.26
N VAL A 340 17.63 25.03 -14.07
CA VAL A 340 19.08 24.84 -13.94
C VAL A 340 19.83 26.11 -14.33
N LEU A 341 20.70 26.60 -13.45
CA LEU A 341 21.57 27.76 -13.64
C LEU A 341 22.99 27.35 -14.01
N ASP A 342 23.49 26.29 -13.39
CA ASP A 342 24.88 25.85 -13.61
C ASP A 342 25.04 24.37 -13.22
N THR A 343 26.10 23.72 -13.75
CA THR A 343 26.42 22.32 -13.42
C THR A 343 27.94 22.16 -13.31
N ALA A 344 28.36 21.18 -12.51
CA ALA A 344 29.79 20.82 -12.37
C ALA A 344 29.91 19.33 -11.96
N VAL A 345 31.15 18.83 -12.07
CA VAL A 345 31.57 17.56 -11.49
C VAL A 345 32.79 17.79 -10.62
N VAL A 346 32.74 17.33 -9.37
CA VAL A 346 33.81 17.46 -8.40
C VAL A 346 34.23 16.10 -7.83
N TYR A 347 35.44 15.98 -7.33
CA TYR A 347 36.01 14.70 -6.91
C TYR A 347 36.50 14.74 -5.45
N PRO A 348 35.61 14.87 -4.45
CA PRO A 348 36.01 15.08 -3.06
C PRO A 348 36.68 13.87 -2.41
N THR A 349 36.49 12.66 -2.98
CA THR A 349 36.94 11.38 -2.40
C THR A 349 38.27 10.87 -2.97
N PHE A 350 38.82 11.50 -4.00
CA PHE A 350 40.04 11.02 -4.70
C PHE A 350 41.35 11.33 -3.97
N SER A 351 41.47 12.54 -3.44
CA SER A 351 42.65 13.00 -2.68
C SER A 351 42.32 14.29 -1.94
N GLN A 352 43.14 14.64 -0.94
CA GLN A 352 42.99 15.91 -0.22
C GLN A 352 43.05 17.12 -1.16
N ARG A 353 43.95 17.11 -2.13
CA ARG A 353 44.04 18.17 -3.16
C ARG A 353 42.77 18.28 -3.98
N LYS A 354 42.20 17.15 -4.39
CA LYS A 354 40.93 17.12 -5.14
C LYS A 354 39.74 17.59 -4.30
N LYS A 355 39.75 17.31 -3.00
CA LYS A 355 38.75 17.83 -2.06
C LYS A 355 38.86 19.36 -1.95
N GLU A 356 40.08 19.93 -1.88
CA GLU A 356 40.28 21.39 -1.88
C GLU A 356 39.77 22.03 -3.18
N GLU A 357 40.12 21.45 -4.35
CA GLU A 357 39.62 21.90 -5.66
C GLU A 357 38.11 21.85 -5.74
N ALA A 358 37.46 20.82 -5.14
CA ALA A 358 36.01 20.68 -5.05
C ALA A 358 35.40 21.80 -4.22
N ILE A 359 35.92 22.05 -3.02
CA ILE A 359 35.46 23.13 -2.13
C ILE A 359 35.55 24.49 -2.81
N ASP A 360 36.67 24.79 -3.49
CA ASP A 360 36.86 26.06 -4.20
C ASP A 360 35.86 26.21 -5.36
N THR A 361 35.58 25.13 -6.09
CA THR A 361 34.60 25.12 -7.18
C THR A 361 33.19 25.38 -6.65
N LEU A 362 32.77 24.66 -5.59
CA LEU A 362 31.45 24.83 -4.98
C LEU A 362 31.29 26.23 -4.36
N ALA A 363 32.36 26.77 -3.71
CA ALA A 363 32.34 28.12 -3.15
C ALA A 363 32.13 29.21 -4.23
N LYS A 364 32.75 29.04 -5.42
CA LYS A 364 32.54 29.93 -6.56
C LYS A 364 31.07 29.86 -7.06
N LEU A 365 30.52 28.67 -7.22
CA LEU A 365 29.11 28.49 -7.64
C LEU A 365 28.13 29.10 -6.63
N ILE A 366 28.38 28.89 -5.34
CA ILE A 366 27.54 29.44 -4.26
C ILE A 366 27.52 30.96 -4.30
N ARG A 367 28.68 31.59 -4.38
CA ARG A 367 28.79 33.06 -4.45
C ARG A 367 28.21 33.63 -5.73
N ARG A 368 28.41 32.95 -6.87
CA ARG A 368 27.95 33.40 -8.19
C ARG A 368 26.43 33.43 -8.28
N HIS A 369 25.77 32.39 -7.74
CA HIS A 369 24.35 32.19 -7.90
C HIS A 369 23.54 32.51 -6.63
N GLY A 370 24.17 32.84 -5.52
CA GLY A 370 23.48 33.12 -4.26
C GLY A 370 22.81 31.88 -3.67
N VAL A 371 23.45 30.72 -3.71
CA VAL A 371 22.91 29.46 -3.18
C VAL A 371 22.69 29.57 -1.68
N ALA A 372 21.47 29.30 -1.24
CA ALA A 372 21.08 29.32 0.17
C ALA A 372 21.10 27.91 0.79
N HIS A 373 20.77 26.89 0.01
CA HIS A 373 20.64 25.52 0.51
C HIS A 373 21.38 24.52 -0.38
N ILE A 374 21.94 23.48 0.25
CA ILE A 374 22.58 22.35 -0.43
C ILE A 374 21.82 21.08 -0.12
N ALA A 375 21.32 20.40 -1.15
CA ALA A 375 20.70 19.09 -1.07
C ALA A 375 21.74 18.02 -1.40
N ILE A 376 21.99 17.08 -0.49
CA ILE A 376 22.97 16.01 -0.68
C ILE A 376 22.20 14.68 -0.77
N GLY A 377 22.40 13.92 -1.85
CA GLY A 377 21.84 12.57 -1.98
C GLY A 377 22.37 11.63 -0.89
N ASN A 378 21.55 10.72 -0.41
CA ASN A 378 21.88 9.80 0.69
C ASN A 378 22.54 8.49 0.22
N GLY A 379 23.01 8.41 -1.01
CA GLY A 379 23.64 7.21 -1.58
C GLY A 379 25.11 7.03 -1.24
N THR A 380 25.79 6.34 -2.14
CA THR A 380 27.22 6.01 -2.01
C THR A 380 28.06 7.29 -1.96
N ALA A 381 29.03 7.39 -1.01
CA ALA A 381 29.88 8.57 -0.77
C ALA A 381 29.14 9.81 -0.20
N SER A 382 27.90 9.64 0.30
CA SER A 382 27.15 10.73 0.93
C SER A 382 27.89 11.33 2.13
N ARG A 383 28.54 10.49 2.95
CA ARG A 383 29.29 10.93 4.14
C ARG A 383 30.47 11.84 3.81
N GLU A 384 31.29 11.44 2.87
CA GLU A 384 32.46 12.21 2.44
C GLU A 384 32.02 13.54 1.82
N THR A 385 30.90 13.50 1.08
CA THR A 385 30.28 14.68 0.49
C THR A 385 29.72 15.61 1.57
N GLU A 386 29.09 15.08 2.60
CA GLU A 386 28.57 15.84 3.75
C GLU A 386 29.73 16.50 4.52
N GLN A 387 30.79 15.76 4.85
CA GLN A 387 31.96 16.30 5.53
C GLN A 387 32.64 17.43 4.71
N MET A 388 32.75 17.25 3.40
CA MET A 388 33.20 18.30 2.51
C MET A 388 32.30 19.54 2.55
N THR A 389 30.97 19.32 2.53
CA THR A 389 30.01 20.42 2.56
C THR A 389 30.07 21.22 3.86
N VAL A 390 30.25 20.57 5.00
CA VAL A 390 30.41 21.26 6.29
C VAL A 390 31.68 22.08 6.30
N GLU A 391 32.79 21.55 5.78
CA GLU A 391 34.05 22.32 5.63
C GLU A 391 33.85 23.52 4.71
N LEU A 392 33.13 23.35 3.61
CA LEU A 392 32.77 24.43 2.68
C LEU A 392 31.98 25.53 3.39
N ILE A 393 30.93 25.16 4.15
CA ILE A 393 30.06 26.10 4.89
C ILE A 393 30.89 26.90 5.91
N ARG A 394 31.79 26.24 6.64
CA ARG A 394 32.71 26.91 7.59
C ARG A 394 33.62 27.93 6.89
N ARG A 395 34.15 27.58 5.71
CA ARG A 395 34.99 28.51 4.92
C ARG A 395 34.20 29.70 4.35
N LEU A 396 32.91 29.53 4.10
CA LEU A 396 32.02 30.60 3.64
C LEU A 396 31.65 31.58 4.76
N GLY A 397 31.80 31.19 6.02
CA GLY A 397 31.47 32.03 7.17
C GLY A 397 29.96 32.00 7.53
N GLY A 398 29.23 31.03 7.04
CA GLY A 398 27.78 30.87 7.26
C GLY A 398 26.92 31.34 6.08
N GLY A 399 25.62 31.45 6.30
CA GLY A 399 24.64 31.88 5.27
C GLY A 399 24.19 30.77 4.33
N VAL A 400 24.74 29.56 4.44
CA VAL A 400 24.35 28.37 3.67
C VAL A 400 24.04 27.25 4.64
N SER A 401 22.98 26.49 4.38
CA SER A 401 22.65 25.29 5.12
C SER A 401 22.53 24.08 4.18
N TYR A 402 22.54 22.87 4.73
CA TYR A 402 22.40 21.67 3.92
C TYR A 402 21.34 20.70 4.52
N MET A 403 20.91 19.79 3.69
CA MET A 403 20.05 18.67 4.07
C MET A 403 20.42 17.43 3.28
N ILE A 404 20.40 16.27 3.95
CA ILE A 404 20.46 14.97 3.28
C ILE A 404 19.10 14.66 2.70
N VAL A 405 19.02 14.46 1.39
CA VAL A 405 17.80 14.19 0.64
C VAL A 405 17.79 12.73 0.21
N ASN A 406 16.64 12.08 0.34
CA ASN A 406 16.47 10.72 -0.17
C ASN A 406 16.60 10.73 -1.70
N GLU A 407 17.61 10.04 -2.24
CA GLU A 407 17.85 9.94 -3.68
C GLU A 407 17.19 8.73 -4.34
N ALA A 408 16.44 7.91 -3.60
CA ALA A 408 15.76 6.72 -4.15
C ALA A 408 15.00 7.08 -5.44
N GLY A 409 15.18 6.26 -6.48
CA GLY A 409 14.60 6.49 -7.80
C GLY A 409 15.20 7.65 -8.61
N ALA A 410 16.16 8.43 -8.11
CA ALA A 410 16.78 9.51 -8.89
C ALA A 410 17.52 8.98 -10.14
N SER A 411 18.16 7.84 -10.03
CA SER A 411 18.79 7.15 -11.15
C SER A 411 17.76 6.62 -12.17
N VAL A 412 16.61 6.14 -11.71
CA VAL A 412 15.51 5.71 -12.58
C VAL A 412 14.94 6.90 -13.34
N TYR A 413 14.68 8.01 -12.65
CA TYR A 413 14.26 9.26 -13.29
C TYR A 413 15.28 9.72 -14.32
N SER A 414 16.56 9.82 -13.96
CA SER A 414 17.60 10.35 -14.84
C SER A 414 17.77 9.55 -16.14
N ALA A 415 17.55 8.24 -16.11
CA ALA A 415 17.55 7.36 -17.27
C ALA A 415 16.23 7.34 -18.04
N SER A 416 15.17 7.98 -17.54
CA SER A 416 13.85 7.96 -18.15
C SER A 416 13.77 8.82 -19.40
N LYS A 417 12.79 8.51 -20.26
CA LYS A 417 12.45 9.33 -21.44
C LYS A 417 12.04 10.74 -21.02
N LEU A 418 11.31 10.88 -19.92
CA LEU A 418 10.89 12.18 -19.38
C LEU A 418 12.10 13.07 -19.05
N ALA A 419 13.10 12.53 -18.35
CA ALA A 419 14.31 13.29 -18.04
C ALA A 419 15.15 13.64 -19.28
N ALA A 420 15.12 12.77 -20.30
CA ALA A 420 15.77 13.07 -21.57
C ALA A 420 15.05 14.20 -22.34
N GLU A 421 13.74 14.27 -22.26
CA GLU A 421 12.94 15.37 -22.84
C GLU A 421 13.10 16.68 -22.04
N GLU A 422 13.17 16.62 -20.69
CA GLU A 422 13.42 17.82 -19.85
C GLU A 422 14.84 18.37 -20.01
N PHE A 423 15.83 17.50 -20.18
CA PHE A 423 17.25 17.84 -20.22
C PHE A 423 17.99 17.14 -21.36
N PRO A 424 17.72 17.52 -22.63
CA PRO A 424 18.35 16.87 -23.77
C PRO A 424 19.89 17.06 -23.81
N ASP A 425 20.37 18.17 -23.28
CA ASP A 425 21.79 18.55 -23.33
C ASP A 425 22.61 18.01 -22.14
N TYR A 426 21.97 17.41 -21.13
CA TYR A 426 22.65 16.89 -19.94
C TYR A 426 22.76 15.37 -19.97
N ASP A 427 23.91 14.87 -19.53
CA ASP A 427 24.07 13.43 -19.35
C ASP A 427 23.19 12.89 -18.19
N VAL A 428 23.03 11.58 -18.17
CA VAL A 428 22.19 10.89 -17.19
C VAL A 428 22.59 11.23 -15.73
N ASN A 429 23.89 11.41 -15.47
CA ASN A 429 24.37 11.66 -14.12
C ASN A 429 24.05 13.08 -13.63
N LEU A 430 24.14 14.09 -14.50
CA LEU A 430 23.78 15.47 -14.14
C LEU A 430 22.30 15.65 -13.85
N ARG A 431 21.44 14.90 -14.56
CA ARG A 431 19.98 14.89 -14.32
C ARG A 431 19.64 14.45 -12.90
N SER A 432 20.39 13.49 -12.32
CA SER A 432 20.20 13.07 -10.92
C SER A 432 20.45 14.22 -9.94
N ALA A 433 21.52 14.98 -10.12
CA ALA A 433 21.84 16.12 -9.26
C ALA A 433 20.76 17.22 -9.32
N VAL A 434 20.18 17.45 -10.51
CA VAL A 434 19.04 18.37 -10.67
C VAL A 434 17.82 17.86 -9.88
N SER A 435 17.52 16.57 -10.01
CA SER A 435 16.41 15.95 -9.27
C SER A 435 16.60 16.06 -7.76
N ILE A 436 17.82 15.82 -7.24
CA ILE A 436 18.13 15.95 -5.81
C ILE A 436 17.90 17.39 -5.32
N ALA A 437 18.34 18.41 -6.09
CA ALA A 437 18.09 19.81 -5.75
C ALA A 437 16.59 20.13 -5.69
N ARG A 438 15.82 19.70 -6.70
CA ARG A 438 14.38 19.95 -6.80
C ARG A 438 13.57 19.21 -5.72
N ARG A 439 14.04 18.04 -5.25
CA ARG A 439 13.39 17.33 -4.14
C ARG A 439 13.43 18.11 -2.83
N LEU A 440 14.45 18.94 -2.61
CA LEU A 440 14.46 19.86 -1.47
C LEU A 440 13.47 21.00 -1.66
N GLN A 441 13.36 21.52 -2.88
CA GLN A 441 12.46 22.63 -3.20
C GLN A 441 10.98 22.23 -3.15
N ASP A 442 10.61 21.12 -3.80
CA ASP A 442 9.27 20.54 -3.73
C ASP A 442 9.32 19.01 -3.98
N PRO A 443 9.32 18.20 -2.90
CA PRO A 443 9.41 16.76 -3.00
C PRO A 443 8.28 16.14 -3.83
N LEU A 444 7.03 16.59 -3.63
CA LEU A 444 5.87 16.06 -4.36
C LEU A 444 6.00 16.28 -5.86
N ALA A 445 6.30 17.51 -6.28
CA ALA A 445 6.41 17.87 -7.70
C ALA A 445 7.49 17.08 -8.44
N GLU A 446 8.54 16.66 -7.74
CA GLU A 446 9.63 15.88 -8.33
C GLU A 446 9.40 14.37 -8.24
N LEU A 447 8.90 13.85 -7.10
CA LEU A 447 8.71 12.42 -6.89
C LEU A 447 7.59 11.83 -7.74
N VAL A 448 6.57 12.60 -8.13
CA VAL A 448 5.52 12.15 -9.06
C VAL A 448 6.03 11.81 -10.47
N LYS A 449 7.25 12.21 -10.82
CA LYS A 449 7.91 11.87 -12.09
C LYS A 449 8.48 10.45 -12.11
N ILE A 450 8.49 9.78 -10.97
CA ILE A 450 9.10 8.47 -10.74
C ILE A 450 8.00 7.48 -10.43
N ASP A 451 8.13 6.25 -10.93
CA ASP A 451 7.27 5.14 -10.48
C ASP A 451 7.40 5.00 -8.95
N PRO A 452 6.30 5.08 -8.18
CA PRO A 452 6.33 5.00 -6.72
C PRO A 452 7.07 3.77 -6.18
N LYS A 453 7.06 2.65 -6.90
CA LYS A 453 7.82 1.44 -6.56
C LYS A 453 9.34 1.66 -6.56
N SER A 454 9.82 2.64 -7.30
CA SER A 454 11.25 2.97 -7.40
C SER A 454 11.73 3.90 -6.27
N ILE A 455 10.83 4.36 -5.40
CA ILE A 455 11.18 5.22 -4.25
C ILE A 455 11.78 4.41 -3.08
N GLY A 456 11.82 3.09 -3.19
CA GLY A 456 12.50 2.23 -2.21
C GLY A 456 11.80 2.12 -0.86
N VAL A 457 10.49 2.23 -0.82
CA VAL A 457 9.69 2.33 0.42
C VAL A 457 9.40 1.00 1.12
N GLY A 458 9.86 -0.14 0.62
CA GLY A 458 9.51 -1.42 1.24
C GLY A 458 10.48 -2.58 1.03
N GLN A 459 10.53 -3.46 2.05
CA GLN A 459 11.13 -4.78 1.93
C GLN A 459 10.19 -5.70 1.16
N TYR A 460 10.73 -6.72 0.49
CA TYR A 460 9.96 -7.73 -0.23
C TYR A 460 9.04 -7.22 -1.35
N GLN A 461 9.13 -5.94 -1.76
CA GLN A 461 8.24 -5.37 -2.77
C GLN A 461 8.27 -6.10 -4.13
N HIS A 462 9.38 -6.76 -4.48
CA HIS A 462 9.50 -7.55 -5.70
C HIS A 462 8.85 -8.94 -5.60
N ASP A 463 8.47 -9.36 -4.39
CA ASP A 463 7.87 -10.67 -4.11
C ASP A 463 6.34 -10.62 -4.10
N MET A 464 5.77 -9.42 -4.07
CA MET A 464 4.34 -9.16 -3.96
C MET A 464 3.62 -9.07 -5.30
N PRO A 465 2.28 -9.17 -5.33
CA PRO A 465 1.47 -8.92 -6.52
C PRO A 465 1.66 -7.48 -7.01
N GLN A 466 2.39 -7.31 -8.13
CA GLN A 466 2.80 -5.99 -8.64
C GLN A 466 1.62 -5.10 -9.01
N ALA A 467 0.55 -5.65 -9.57
CA ALA A 467 -0.65 -4.88 -9.92
C ALA A 467 -1.32 -4.26 -8.69
N ARG A 468 -1.43 -5.02 -7.58
CA ARG A 468 -2.00 -4.52 -6.33
C ARG A 468 -1.12 -3.46 -5.68
N LEU A 469 0.19 -3.67 -5.70
CA LEU A 469 1.16 -2.69 -5.22
C LEU A 469 1.07 -1.39 -6.02
N ASP A 470 1.01 -1.47 -7.36
CA ASP A 470 0.86 -0.31 -8.25
C ASP A 470 -0.41 0.48 -7.95
N GLU A 471 -1.54 -0.21 -7.82
CA GLU A 471 -2.83 0.40 -7.52
C GLU A 471 -2.78 1.17 -6.21
N THR A 472 -2.28 0.54 -5.14
CA THR A 472 -2.22 1.16 -3.81
C THR A 472 -1.27 2.36 -3.80
N LEU A 473 -0.06 2.23 -4.34
CA LEU A 473 0.92 3.32 -4.32
C LEU A 473 0.49 4.48 -5.23
N SER A 474 -0.09 4.20 -6.39
CA SER A 474 -0.65 5.23 -7.27
C SER A 474 -1.81 5.98 -6.60
N GLY A 475 -2.66 5.26 -5.86
CA GLY A 475 -3.71 5.87 -5.04
C GLY A 475 -3.17 6.84 -3.99
N VAL A 476 -2.09 6.48 -3.29
CA VAL A 476 -1.44 7.38 -2.32
C VAL A 476 -0.89 8.64 -2.99
N VAL A 477 -0.27 8.52 -4.17
CA VAL A 477 0.20 9.68 -4.93
C VAL A 477 -0.97 10.57 -5.35
N GLU A 478 -2.04 9.98 -5.87
CA GLU A 478 -3.26 10.69 -6.26
C GLU A 478 -3.85 11.48 -5.08
N ASP A 479 -3.98 10.84 -3.92
CA ASP A 479 -4.50 11.49 -2.70
C ASP A 479 -3.62 12.67 -2.27
N CYS A 480 -2.29 12.52 -2.29
CA CYS A 480 -1.36 13.59 -1.94
C CYS A 480 -1.45 14.77 -2.92
N VAL A 481 -1.48 14.50 -4.23
CA VAL A 481 -1.56 15.54 -5.26
C VAL A 481 -2.87 16.34 -5.15
N ASN A 482 -4.00 15.65 -4.96
CA ASN A 482 -5.30 16.28 -4.84
C ASN A 482 -5.48 17.01 -3.50
N ALA A 483 -4.87 16.53 -2.40
CA ALA A 483 -4.85 17.23 -1.12
C ALA A 483 -4.10 18.57 -1.18
N VAL A 484 -2.96 18.62 -1.87
CA VAL A 484 -2.16 19.84 -2.04
C VAL A 484 -2.79 20.79 -3.04
N GLY A 485 -3.37 20.25 -4.12
CA GLY A 485 -3.81 21.03 -5.27
C GLY A 485 -2.65 21.38 -6.21
N VAL A 486 -2.97 21.70 -7.44
CA VAL A 486 -1.99 21.82 -8.52
C VAL A 486 -2.14 23.14 -9.27
N ASP A 487 -1.05 23.89 -9.37
CA ASP A 487 -1.01 25.10 -10.19
C ASP A 487 -1.02 24.73 -11.69
N LEU A 488 -2.06 25.17 -12.38
CA LEU A 488 -2.30 24.86 -13.77
C LEU A 488 -1.23 25.42 -14.72
N ASN A 489 -0.60 26.52 -14.35
CA ASN A 489 0.37 27.21 -15.20
C ASN A 489 1.81 26.70 -15.01
N THR A 490 2.13 26.12 -13.86
CA THR A 490 3.50 25.70 -13.55
C THR A 490 3.68 24.19 -13.49
N ALA A 491 2.60 23.43 -13.27
CA ALA A 491 2.66 21.98 -13.07
C ALA A 491 3.20 21.22 -14.29
N SER A 492 3.97 20.18 -14.03
CA SER A 492 4.42 19.21 -15.04
C SER A 492 3.29 18.27 -15.47
N ALA A 493 3.40 17.68 -16.66
CA ALA A 493 2.43 16.70 -17.13
C ALA A 493 2.31 15.49 -16.18
N PRO A 494 3.38 14.91 -15.61
CA PRO A 494 3.26 13.87 -14.59
C PRO A 494 2.46 14.31 -13.36
N LEU A 495 2.67 15.52 -12.84
CA LEU A 495 1.92 16.03 -11.70
C LEU A 495 0.43 16.18 -12.04
N LEU A 496 0.11 16.77 -13.19
CA LEU A 496 -1.25 16.92 -13.67
C LEU A 496 -1.96 15.57 -13.89
N SER A 497 -1.24 14.52 -14.27
CA SER A 497 -1.85 13.20 -14.54
C SER A 497 -2.43 12.52 -13.29
N TYR A 498 -2.01 12.95 -12.08
CA TYR A 498 -2.57 12.49 -10.81
C TYR A 498 -3.72 13.36 -10.28
N VAL A 499 -4.06 14.44 -10.98
CA VAL A 499 -5.24 15.22 -10.63
C VAL A 499 -6.50 14.45 -11.00
N ALA A 500 -7.44 14.35 -10.07
CA ALA A 500 -8.73 13.67 -10.25
C ALA A 500 -9.38 14.04 -11.59
N GLY A 501 -9.82 13.04 -12.34
CA GLY A 501 -10.44 13.23 -13.66
C GLY A 501 -9.49 13.53 -14.82
N LEU A 502 -8.19 13.69 -14.58
CA LEU A 502 -7.17 13.81 -15.63
C LEU A 502 -6.45 12.47 -15.85
N ASN A 503 -5.86 12.33 -17.02
CA ASN A 503 -4.99 11.21 -17.39
C ASN A 503 -3.76 11.72 -18.13
N ASN A 504 -2.81 10.85 -18.44
CA ASN A 504 -1.57 11.21 -19.12
C ASN A 504 -1.78 11.99 -20.43
N THR A 505 -2.84 11.68 -21.20
CA THR A 505 -3.14 12.37 -22.46
C THR A 505 -3.65 13.79 -22.21
N THR A 506 -4.63 13.95 -21.31
CA THR A 506 -5.19 15.26 -20.98
C THR A 506 -4.16 16.14 -20.26
N ALA A 507 -3.32 15.57 -19.38
CA ALA A 507 -2.23 16.30 -18.73
C ALA A 507 -1.21 16.87 -19.74
N ARG A 508 -0.78 16.06 -20.71
CA ARG A 508 0.10 16.55 -21.81
C ARG A 508 -0.60 17.61 -22.68
N ASN A 509 -1.88 17.45 -22.96
CA ASN A 509 -2.63 18.43 -23.73
C ASN A 509 -2.76 19.78 -22.98
N ILE A 510 -2.89 19.77 -21.64
CA ILE A 510 -2.89 20.98 -20.83
C ILE A 510 -1.53 21.72 -20.96
N VAL A 511 -0.43 21.01 -20.81
CA VAL A 511 0.92 21.59 -20.94
C VAL A 511 1.10 22.17 -22.35
N LYS A 512 0.82 21.38 -23.38
CA LYS A 512 0.90 21.83 -24.77
C LYS A 512 0.04 23.06 -25.03
N TYR A 513 -1.21 23.06 -24.54
CA TYR A 513 -2.13 24.18 -24.72
C TYR A 513 -1.57 25.50 -24.14
N ARG A 514 -1.02 25.46 -22.92
CA ARG A 514 -0.44 26.67 -22.30
C ARG A 514 0.83 27.16 -22.99
N GLU A 515 1.63 26.24 -23.57
CA GLU A 515 2.81 26.59 -24.35
C GLU A 515 2.43 27.30 -25.68
N GLU A 516 1.36 26.85 -26.33
CA GLU A 516 0.90 27.40 -27.60
C GLU A 516 0.02 28.66 -27.45
N ASN A 517 -0.77 28.77 -26.36
CA ASN A 517 -1.78 29.80 -26.19
C ASN A 517 -1.50 30.77 -25.03
N GLY A 518 -0.41 30.56 -24.29
CA GLY A 518 -0.08 31.30 -23.08
C GLY A 518 -0.76 30.74 -21.82
N ALA A 519 -0.48 31.36 -20.68
CA ALA A 519 -0.96 30.94 -19.38
C ALA A 519 -2.49 30.98 -19.28
N PHE A 520 -3.06 30.05 -18.53
CA PHE A 520 -4.47 30.06 -18.18
C PHE A 520 -4.78 31.25 -17.26
N THR A 521 -5.78 32.00 -17.59
CA THR A 521 -6.24 33.15 -16.81
C THR A 521 -7.45 32.86 -15.93
N THR A 522 -8.08 31.71 -16.14
CA THR A 522 -9.20 31.18 -15.34
C THR A 522 -9.18 29.67 -15.31
N ARG A 523 -9.75 29.09 -14.28
CA ARG A 523 -9.93 27.65 -14.13
C ARG A 523 -10.81 27.06 -15.26
N LYS A 524 -11.84 27.80 -15.70
CA LYS A 524 -12.70 27.41 -16.84
C LYS A 524 -11.95 27.33 -18.18
N GLY A 525 -10.79 28.00 -18.30
CA GLY A 525 -9.94 27.93 -19.49
C GLY A 525 -9.54 26.51 -19.87
N VAL A 526 -9.48 25.60 -18.90
CA VAL A 526 -9.17 24.17 -19.11
C VAL A 526 -10.15 23.48 -20.05
N LEU A 527 -11.40 23.89 -20.12
CA LEU A 527 -12.39 23.35 -21.08
C LEU A 527 -12.04 23.57 -22.55
N LYS A 528 -11.08 24.45 -22.85
CA LYS A 528 -10.59 24.67 -24.22
C LYS A 528 -9.52 23.62 -24.62
N VAL A 529 -9.03 22.83 -23.66
CA VAL A 529 -7.99 21.83 -23.90
C VAL A 529 -8.59 20.62 -24.63
N PRO A 530 -7.94 20.14 -25.70
CA PRO A 530 -8.42 18.97 -26.45
C PRO A 530 -8.56 17.73 -25.56
N LYS A 531 -9.64 16.98 -25.75
CA LYS A 531 -10.02 15.77 -25.02
C LYS A 531 -10.38 15.98 -23.52
N LEU A 532 -10.55 17.20 -23.08
CA LEU A 532 -10.99 17.53 -21.73
C LEU A 532 -12.45 17.99 -21.77
N GLY A 533 -13.38 17.09 -21.52
CA GLY A 533 -14.81 17.33 -21.56
C GLY A 533 -15.37 17.83 -20.23
N PRO A 534 -16.67 18.18 -20.17
CA PRO A 534 -17.33 18.72 -18.97
C PRO A 534 -17.19 17.80 -17.74
N LYS A 535 -17.30 16.46 -17.90
CA LYS A 535 -17.17 15.50 -16.80
C LYS A 535 -15.76 15.50 -16.22
N ALA A 536 -14.72 15.51 -17.08
CA ALA A 536 -13.33 15.60 -16.60
C ALA A 536 -13.08 16.95 -15.91
N PHE A 537 -13.65 18.04 -16.41
CA PHE A 537 -13.58 19.34 -15.77
C PHE A 537 -14.23 19.35 -14.38
N GLU A 538 -15.43 18.78 -14.24
CA GLU A 538 -16.09 18.62 -12.95
C GLU A 538 -15.19 17.93 -11.94
N GLN A 539 -14.53 16.83 -12.34
CA GLN A 539 -13.65 16.05 -11.46
C GLN A 539 -12.37 16.81 -11.07
N CYS A 540 -11.75 17.55 -12.00
CA CYS A 540 -10.43 18.16 -11.78
C CYS A 540 -10.50 19.63 -11.28
N ALA A 541 -11.57 20.34 -11.56
CA ALA A 541 -11.61 21.80 -11.39
C ALA A 541 -11.30 22.27 -9.96
N GLY A 542 -11.80 21.56 -8.95
CA GLY A 542 -11.57 21.92 -7.56
C GLY A 542 -10.13 21.72 -7.08
N PHE A 543 -9.35 20.89 -7.78
CA PHE A 543 -7.96 20.58 -7.44
C PHE A 543 -6.94 21.42 -8.22
N LEU A 544 -7.38 22.07 -9.31
CA LEU A 544 -6.54 22.97 -10.09
C LEU A 544 -6.53 24.38 -9.47
N ARG A 545 -5.41 25.05 -9.54
CA ARG A 545 -5.22 26.43 -9.05
C ARG A 545 -4.75 27.33 -10.17
N VAL A 546 -5.26 28.55 -10.20
CA VAL A 546 -4.82 29.62 -11.12
C VAL A 546 -4.58 30.88 -10.29
N PRO A 547 -3.38 31.06 -9.70
CA PRO A 547 -3.08 32.19 -8.82
C PRO A 547 -3.28 33.56 -9.49
N GLU A 548 -3.02 33.63 -10.79
CA GLU A 548 -3.10 34.86 -11.60
C GLU A 548 -4.54 35.22 -12.05
N SER A 549 -5.52 34.37 -11.69
CA SER A 549 -6.92 34.61 -12.08
C SER A 549 -7.47 35.92 -11.46
N ARG A 550 -8.32 36.59 -12.23
CA ARG A 550 -9.09 37.74 -11.71
C ARG A 550 -10.09 37.32 -10.62
N ASN A 551 -10.63 36.12 -10.73
CA ASN A 551 -11.46 35.50 -9.68
C ASN A 551 -10.57 34.82 -8.67
N VAL A 552 -10.48 35.36 -7.45
CA VAL A 552 -9.66 34.81 -6.37
C VAL A 552 -10.05 33.37 -5.98
N LEU A 553 -11.31 32.98 -6.22
CA LEU A 553 -11.79 31.64 -5.97
C LEU A 553 -11.07 30.56 -6.83
N ASP A 554 -10.56 30.96 -8.02
CA ASP A 554 -9.73 30.06 -8.85
C ASP A 554 -8.38 29.73 -8.21
N HIS A 555 -7.95 30.46 -7.19
CA HIS A 555 -6.75 30.16 -6.39
C HIS A 555 -7.05 29.30 -5.15
N THR A 556 -8.31 29.03 -4.84
CA THR A 556 -8.73 28.26 -3.66
C THR A 556 -9.06 26.81 -3.98
N GLY A 557 -9.30 25.98 -2.95
CA GLY A 557 -9.86 24.63 -3.09
C GLY A 557 -11.39 24.61 -3.23
N VAL A 558 -12.06 25.75 -3.29
CA VAL A 558 -13.51 25.81 -3.51
C VAL A 558 -13.83 25.31 -4.92
N HIS A 559 -14.74 24.38 -5.03
CA HIS A 559 -15.17 23.87 -6.33
C HIS A 559 -16.00 24.92 -7.09
N PRO A 560 -15.89 25.02 -8.42
CA PRO A 560 -16.68 26.01 -9.19
C PRO A 560 -18.20 25.93 -8.99
N GLU A 561 -18.74 24.75 -8.70
CA GLU A 561 -20.16 24.58 -8.33
C GLU A 561 -20.55 25.34 -7.06
N SER A 562 -19.61 25.55 -6.15
CA SER A 562 -19.81 26.20 -4.85
C SER A 562 -19.41 27.68 -4.84
N TYR A 563 -19.05 28.27 -5.98
CA TYR A 563 -18.68 29.71 -6.04
C TYR A 563 -19.81 30.60 -5.56
N GLY A 564 -21.05 30.35 -6.02
CA GLY A 564 -22.21 31.06 -5.54
C GLY A 564 -22.45 30.98 -4.04
N ALA A 565 -22.20 29.81 -3.44
CA ALA A 565 -22.27 29.61 -2.00
C ALA A 565 -21.18 30.39 -1.26
N ALA A 566 -19.95 30.40 -1.79
CA ALA A 566 -18.85 31.19 -1.22
C ALA A 566 -19.11 32.70 -1.26
N GLU A 567 -19.64 33.21 -2.36
CA GLU A 567 -20.03 34.62 -2.50
C GLU A 567 -21.19 34.99 -1.57
N ALA A 568 -22.21 34.12 -1.45
CA ALA A 568 -23.31 34.29 -0.51
C ALA A 568 -22.81 34.33 0.94
N LEU A 569 -21.88 33.44 1.31
CA LEU A 569 -21.25 33.41 2.63
C LEU A 569 -20.49 34.71 2.95
N LEU A 570 -19.68 35.18 2.01
CA LEU A 570 -18.95 36.43 2.16
C LEU A 570 -19.93 37.60 2.38
N THR A 571 -20.97 37.71 1.56
CA THR A 571 -22.01 38.73 1.70
C THR A 571 -22.71 38.63 3.04
N LEU A 572 -23.08 37.42 3.49
CA LEU A 572 -23.73 37.18 4.78
C LEU A 572 -22.87 37.69 5.96
N CYS A 573 -21.54 37.51 5.83
CA CYS A 573 -20.58 37.92 6.84
C CYS A 573 -20.05 39.37 6.66
N GLY A 574 -20.55 40.12 5.65
CA GLY A 574 -20.14 41.51 5.40
C GLY A 574 -18.75 41.64 4.78
N TYR A 575 -18.35 40.68 3.97
CA TYR A 575 -17.10 40.65 3.20
C TYR A 575 -17.40 40.58 1.69
N GLY A 576 -16.38 40.83 0.89
CA GLY A 576 -16.40 40.67 -0.57
C GLY A 576 -15.19 39.87 -1.07
N LEU A 577 -15.17 39.54 -2.36
CA LEU A 577 -14.05 38.85 -3.01
C LEU A 577 -12.73 39.66 -2.95
N SER A 578 -12.79 40.98 -2.86
CA SER A 578 -11.62 41.85 -2.65
C SER A 578 -10.92 41.58 -1.31
N ASP A 579 -11.73 41.32 -0.26
CA ASP A 579 -11.20 41.07 1.09
C ASP A 579 -10.47 39.71 1.15
N VAL A 580 -10.97 38.72 0.42
CA VAL A 580 -10.29 37.42 0.23
C VAL A 580 -8.92 37.65 -0.40
N LYS A 581 -8.84 38.46 -1.45
CA LYS A 581 -7.58 38.77 -2.15
C LYS A 581 -6.60 39.56 -1.28
N ALA A 582 -7.11 40.41 -0.41
CA ALA A 582 -6.29 41.20 0.52
C ALA A 582 -5.82 40.41 1.75
N GLY A 583 -6.34 39.19 1.98
CA GLY A 583 -6.06 38.41 3.20
C GLY A 583 -6.76 38.94 4.45
N GLY A 584 -7.81 39.70 4.28
CA GLY A 584 -8.52 40.44 5.36
C GLY A 584 -9.70 39.69 5.98
N LEU A 585 -9.69 38.35 6.09
CA LEU A 585 -10.83 37.56 6.58
C LEU A 585 -10.62 37.01 8.00
N ASP A 586 -9.82 37.66 8.83
CA ASP A 586 -9.46 37.19 10.18
C ASP A 586 -10.66 36.95 11.12
N GLY A 587 -11.82 37.55 10.85
CA GLY A 587 -13.04 37.35 11.65
C GLY A 587 -14.10 36.47 11.00
N LEU A 588 -13.84 35.84 9.86
CA LEU A 588 -14.85 35.06 9.13
C LEU A 588 -15.38 33.89 9.94
N ARG A 589 -14.50 33.13 10.60
CA ARG A 589 -14.88 31.96 11.42
C ARG A 589 -15.78 32.35 12.60
N GLU A 590 -15.43 33.43 13.28
CA GLU A 590 -16.18 33.99 14.43
C GLU A 590 -17.55 34.47 13.99
N ARG A 591 -17.65 35.13 12.84
CA ARG A 591 -18.94 35.61 12.28
C ARG A 591 -19.84 34.47 11.89
N VAL A 592 -19.30 33.40 11.25
CA VAL A 592 -20.06 32.19 10.91
C VAL A 592 -20.55 31.49 12.18
N ALA A 593 -19.69 31.36 13.20
CA ALA A 593 -20.08 30.78 14.49
C ALA A 593 -21.17 31.61 15.20
N ALA A 594 -21.06 32.96 15.18
CA ALA A 594 -22.05 33.84 15.77
C ALA A 594 -23.40 33.78 15.04
N TYR A 595 -23.40 33.62 13.71
CA TYR A 595 -24.63 33.44 12.91
C TYR A 595 -25.26 32.06 13.13
N GLY A 596 -24.45 31.07 13.45
CA GLY A 596 -24.78 29.63 13.56
C GLY A 596 -24.50 28.90 12.27
N GLU A 597 -23.59 27.90 12.33
CA GLU A 597 -23.12 27.14 11.14
C GLU A 597 -24.27 26.54 10.32
N GLU A 598 -25.27 25.92 10.97
CA GLU A 598 -26.41 25.31 10.29
C GLU A 598 -27.26 26.33 9.53
N LYS A 599 -27.51 27.50 10.14
CA LYS A 599 -28.25 28.59 9.49
C LYS A 599 -27.46 29.19 8.34
N ALA A 600 -26.15 29.38 8.51
CA ALA A 600 -25.26 29.87 7.47
C ALA A 600 -25.21 28.88 6.29
N ALA A 601 -25.09 27.59 6.55
CA ALA A 601 -25.10 26.52 5.53
C ALA A 601 -26.40 26.55 4.73
N GLN A 602 -27.55 26.64 5.41
CA GLN A 602 -28.86 26.74 4.79
C GLN A 602 -29.01 28.01 3.95
N ALA A 603 -28.54 29.14 4.46
CA ALA A 603 -28.58 30.42 3.73
C ALA A 603 -27.70 30.40 2.47
N CYS A 604 -26.60 29.65 2.48
CA CYS A 604 -25.71 29.49 1.34
C CYS A 604 -26.10 28.33 0.41
N GLY A 605 -27.13 27.54 0.75
CA GLY A 605 -27.57 26.38 -0.04
C GLY A 605 -26.60 25.18 -0.07
N VAL A 606 -25.82 25.00 0.96
CA VAL A 606 -24.83 23.91 1.09
C VAL A 606 -24.99 23.20 2.43
N GLY A 607 -24.37 22.03 2.58
CA GLY A 607 -24.27 21.33 3.86
C GLY A 607 -23.20 21.94 4.78
N VAL A 608 -23.27 21.65 6.08
CA VAL A 608 -22.30 22.12 7.07
C VAL A 608 -20.87 21.69 6.75
N PRO A 609 -20.57 20.44 6.32
CA PRO A 609 -19.23 20.06 5.91
C PRO A 609 -18.67 20.92 4.78
N THR A 610 -19.45 21.14 3.73
CA THR A 610 -19.06 22.01 2.60
C THR A 610 -18.88 23.47 3.05
N LEU A 611 -19.74 23.99 3.92
CA LEU A 611 -19.58 25.33 4.49
C LEU A 611 -18.23 25.49 5.21
N ARG A 612 -17.87 24.53 6.07
CA ARG A 612 -16.60 24.55 6.81
C ARG A 612 -15.38 24.52 5.87
N ASP A 613 -15.46 23.73 4.80
CA ASP A 613 -14.42 23.72 3.77
C ASP A 613 -14.29 25.05 3.06
N ILE A 614 -15.42 25.67 2.65
CA ILE A 614 -15.43 26.99 2.03
C ILE A 614 -14.81 28.04 2.97
N VAL A 615 -15.20 28.07 4.25
CA VAL A 615 -14.63 28.97 5.25
C VAL A 615 -13.11 28.77 5.36
N GLY A 616 -12.65 27.52 5.45
CA GLY A 616 -11.22 27.21 5.53
C GLY A 616 -10.42 27.70 4.32
N GLU A 617 -10.96 27.53 3.13
CA GLU A 617 -10.35 27.96 1.86
C GLU A 617 -10.36 29.48 1.66
N LEU A 618 -11.42 30.15 2.13
CA LEU A 618 -11.51 31.61 2.03
C LEU A 618 -10.57 32.33 3.02
N VAL A 619 -10.40 31.80 4.22
CA VAL A 619 -9.48 32.35 5.23
C VAL A 619 -8.02 32.23 4.79
N LYS A 620 -7.67 31.14 4.11
CA LYS A 620 -6.31 30.92 3.58
C LYS A 620 -6.38 30.49 2.11
N PRO A 621 -6.56 31.43 1.17
CA PRO A 621 -6.57 31.10 -0.26
C PRO A 621 -5.26 30.43 -0.70
N GLY A 622 -5.35 29.36 -1.47
CA GLY A 622 -4.17 28.63 -1.94
C GLY A 622 -3.39 27.90 -0.86
N ARG A 623 -4.05 27.56 0.26
CA ARG A 623 -3.44 26.81 1.35
C ARG A 623 -2.78 25.52 0.85
N ASP A 624 -1.50 25.36 1.20
CA ASP A 624 -0.79 24.10 1.07
C ASP A 624 -0.82 23.38 2.44
N PRO A 625 -1.44 22.20 2.55
CA PRO A 625 -1.52 21.49 3.84
C PRO A 625 -0.15 21.13 4.42
N ARG A 626 0.90 21.11 3.60
CA ARG A 626 2.28 20.86 4.02
C ARG A 626 2.88 22.00 4.83
N ASP A 627 2.36 23.22 4.71
CA ASP A 627 2.84 24.41 5.47
C ASP A 627 2.57 24.28 6.99
N GLU A 628 1.64 23.42 7.38
CA GLU A 628 1.29 23.15 8.79
C GLU A 628 2.13 22.04 9.42
N LEU A 629 2.91 21.32 8.60
CA LEU A 629 3.82 20.28 9.07
C LEU A 629 5.14 20.87 9.57
N PRO A 630 5.85 20.18 10.46
CA PRO A 630 7.18 20.62 10.91
C PRO A 630 8.13 20.80 9.73
N ARG A 631 8.81 21.94 9.69
CA ARG A 631 9.76 22.22 8.59
C ARG A 631 10.95 21.27 8.66
N PRO A 632 11.54 20.88 7.51
CA PRO A 632 12.74 20.05 7.46
C PRO A 632 13.89 20.67 8.26
N ILE A 633 14.69 19.83 8.92
CA ILE A 633 15.85 20.28 9.69
C ILE A 633 17.00 20.58 8.72
N LEU A 634 17.28 21.86 8.54
CA LEU A 634 18.45 22.32 7.77
C LEU A 634 19.67 22.42 8.70
N ARG A 635 20.79 21.86 8.30
CA ARG A 635 22.00 21.69 9.12
C ARG A 635 23.14 22.58 8.64
N THR A 636 24.05 22.87 9.56
CA THR A 636 25.31 23.58 9.27
C THR A 636 26.56 22.80 9.74
N ASP A 637 26.37 21.73 10.52
CA ASP A 637 27.41 20.88 11.11
C ASP A 637 27.05 19.39 11.06
N VAL A 638 28.00 18.52 11.37
CA VAL A 638 27.85 17.05 11.40
C VAL A 638 28.09 16.55 12.81
N LEU A 639 27.24 15.63 13.27
CA LEU A 639 27.48 14.77 14.43
C LEU A 639 28.10 13.45 13.96
N GLU A 640 29.13 12.98 14.66
CA GLU A 640 29.70 11.65 14.44
C GLU A 640 29.21 10.66 15.52
N MET A 641 29.21 9.36 15.17
CA MET A 641 28.76 8.31 16.09
C MET A 641 29.55 8.31 17.43
N LYS A 642 30.82 8.65 17.36
CA LYS A 642 31.70 8.80 18.56
C LYS A 642 31.31 9.94 19.49
N ASP A 643 30.55 10.93 18.98
CA ASP A 643 30.10 12.09 19.76
C ASP A 643 28.84 11.77 20.56
N LEU A 644 28.18 10.66 20.24
CA LEU A 644 26.96 10.22 20.91
C LEU A 644 27.26 9.59 22.28
N LYS A 645 26.54 10.04 23.28
CA LYS A 645 26.63 9.50 24.65
C LYS A 645 25.27 8.98 25.10
N PRO A 646 25.21 7.86 25.82
CA PRO A 646 23.96 7.41 26.45
C PRO A 646 23.33 8.52 27.28
N GLY A 647 22.02 8.71 27.16
CA GLY A 647 21.25 9.78 27.77
C GLY A 647 21.24 11.11 27.01
N MET A 648 22.01 11.25 25.93
CA MET A 648 22.00 12.46 25.09
C MET A 648 20.64 12.65 24.43
N GLU A 649 20.07 13.85 24.58
CA GLU A 649 18.83 14.25 23.91
C GLU A 649 19.14 14.79 22.51
N LEU A 650 18.42 14.31 21.53
CA LEU A 650 18.57 14.67 20.12
C LEU A 650 17.22 14.87 19.47
N THR A 651 17.17 15.77 18.51
CA THR A 651 16.04 15.89 17.60
C THR A 651 16.37 15.17 16.31
N GLY A 652 15.49 14.29 15.87
CA GLY A 652 15.69 13.54 14.63
C GLY A 652 14.44 13.48 13.77
N THR A 653 14.63 13.06 12.52
CA THR A 653 13.54 12.84 11.57
C THR A 653 13.30 11.35 11.39
N VAL A 654 12.05 10.91 11.49
CA VAL A 654 11.65 9.53 11.24
C VAL A 654 11.89 9.20 9.76
N ARG A 655 12.74 8.21 9.50
CA ARG A 655 13.08 7.75 8.14
C ARG A 655 12.24 6.58 7.68
N ASN A 656 11.94 5.66 8.59
CA ASN A 656 11.18 4.46 8.27
C ASN A 656 10.43 3.96 9.51
N VAL A 657 9.23 3.45 9.29
CA VAL A 657 8.38 2.82 10.31
C VAL A 657 8.16 1.37 9.89
N ILE A 658 8.51 0.45 10.78
CA ILE A 658 8.42 -1.00 10.56
C ILE A 658 7.78 -1.67 11.78
N ASP A 659 7.33 -2.91 11.64
CA ASP A 659 6.57 -3.65 12.68
C ASP A 659 7.20 -3.65 14.08
N PHE A 660 8.52 -3.69 14.16
CA PHE A 660 9.24 -3.79 15.44
C PHE A 660 9.83 -2.47 15.92
N GLY A 661 9.67 -1.36 15.19
CA GLY A 661 10.18 -0.07 15.64
C GLY A 661 10.26 0.99 14.57
N VAL A 662 11.01 2.04 14.87
CA VAL A 662 11.13 3.25 14.05
C VAL A 662 12.60 3.59 13.87
N PHE A 663 13.01 3.83 12.63
CA PHE A 663 14.33 4.36 12.32
C PHE A 663 14.30 5.88 12.27
N VAL A 664 15.20 6.51 13.02
CA VAL A 664 15.28 7.96 13.18
C VAL A 664 16.65 8.46 12.75
N ASP A 665 16.67 9.38 11.81
CA ASP A 665 17.89 10.14 11.43
C ASP A 665 18.13 11.22 12.48
N ILE A 666 19.15 11.03 13.30
CA ILE A 666 19.56 11.96 14.36
C ILE A 666 20.75 12.84 13.95
N GLY A 667 21.12 12.82 12.67
CA GLY A 667 22.23 13.62 12.15
C GLY A 667 23.58 12.93 12.14
N VAL A 668 23.62 11.65 12.46
CA VAL A 668 24.78 10.77 12.21
C VAL A 668 24.46 9.87 11.04
N HIS A 669 25.48 9.30 10.42
CA HIS A 669 25.34 8.48 9.20
C HIS A 669 24.57 7.19 9.34
N GLN A 670 24.25 6.80 10.56
CA GLN A 670 23.49 5.59 10.87
C GLN A 670 22.20 6.01 11.54
N ASP A 671 21.09 5.61 10.95
CA ASP A 671 19.80 5.81 11.59
C ASP A 671 19.76 5.05 12.92
N GLY A 672 19.28 5.71 13.95
CA GLY A 672 19.04 5.09 15.25
C GLY A 672 17.71 4.35 15.27
N LEU A 673 17.66 3.18 15.90
CA LEU A 673 16.45 2.39 16.06
C LEU A 673 15.78 2.71 17.40
N VAL A 674 14.54 3.18 17.36
CA VAL A 674 13.61 3.18 18.49
C VAL A 674 12.77 1.92 18.41
N HIS A 675 13.07 0.93 19.25
CA HIS A 675 12.30 -0.31 19.30
C HIS A 675 10.86 -0.02 19.75
N ILE A 676 9.87 -0.80 19.30
CA ILE A 676 8.44 -0.60 19.62
C ILE A 676 8.18 -0.46 21.13
N SER A 677 8.93 -1.16 21.97
CA SER A 677 8.84 -1.04 23.43
C SER A 677 9.35 0.30 23.97
N GLN A 678 10.06 1.09 23.19
CA GLN A 678 10.67 2.37 23.56
C GLN A 678 9.95 3.60 22.99
N LEU A 679 8.86 3.41 22.26
CA LEU A 679 8.13 4.49 21.60
C LEU A 679 7.25 5.31 22.56
N ARG A 680 6.60 4.68 23.53
CA ARG A 680 5.65 5.36 24.44
C ARG A 680 5.70 4.81 25.85
N GLU A 681 5.60 5.71 26.86
CA GLU A 681 5.53 5.33 28.28
C GLU A 681 4.09 4.91 28.67
N GLY A 682 3.95 3.89 29.51
CA GLY A 682 2.68 3.53 30.18
C GLY A 682 1.64 2.78 29.33
N ARG A 683 1.78 2.70 28.01
CA ARG A 683 0.83 1.97 27.14
C ARG A 683 1.57 1.07 26.16
N ARG A 684 1.10 -0.16 26.02
CA ARG A 684 1.62 -1.07 24.99
C ARG A 684 1.18 -0.57 23.60
N VAL A 685 2.15 -0.25 22.76
CA VAL A 685 1.95 0.09 21.35
C VAL A 685 1.76 -1.22 20.59
N GLN A 686 0.71 -1.32 19.78
CA GLN A 686 0.46 -2.50 18.96
C GLN A 686 1.26 -2.41 17.65
N HIS A 687 1.28 -1.21 17.06
CA HIS A 687 2.05 -0.93 15.86
C HIS A 687 2.74 0.45 15.96
N PRO A 688 4.01 0.58 15.53
CA PRO A 688 4.76 1.85 15.61
C PRO A 688 4.09 3.05 14.93
N SER A 689 3.31 2.83 13.86
CA SER A 689 2.54 3.89 13.18
C SER A 689 1.44 4.55 14.04
N GLU A 690 1.09 3.96 15.20
CA GLU A 690 0.20 4.61 16.18
C GLU A 690 0.85 5.79 16.89
N VAL A 691 2.19 5.88 16.82
CA VAL A 691 2.96 6.87 17.59
C VAL A 691 3.61 7.90 16.69
N CYS A 692 4.13 7.49 15.53
CA CYS A 692 4.81 8.39 14.59
C CYS A 692 4.76 7.87 13.16
N ALA A 693 4.91 8.79 12.21
CA ALA A 693 4.96 8.53 10.78
C ALA A 693 6.33 8.94 10.20
N VAL A 694 6.64 8.43 9.00
CA VAL A 694 7.83 8.84 8.26
C VAL A 694 7.79 10.36 8.01
N GLY A 695 8.90 11.04 8.23
CA GLY A 695 9.00 12.49 8.12
C GLY A 695 8.73 13.25 9.42
N ASP A 696 8.15 12.62 10.44
CA ASP A 696 7.94 13.25 11.73
C ASP A 696 9.26 13.68 12.38
N ILE A 697 9.26 14.86 13.01
CA ILE A 697 10.36 15.33 13.81
C ILE A 697 10.10 14.91 15.25
N VAL A 698 10.99 14.08 15.79
CA VAL A 698 10.84 13.48 17.12
C VAL A 698 12.02 13.79 18.00
N THR A 699 11.76 13.94 19.31
CA THR A 699 12.82 14.00 20.32
C THR A 699 13.12 12.58 20.79
N VAL A 700 14.38 12.22 20.76
CA VAL A 700 14.87 10.89 21.15
C VAL A 700 16.08 11.02 22.09
N TRP A 701 16.28 10.00 22.91
CA TRP A 701 17.46 9.88 23.77
C TRP A 701 18.26 8.66 23.36
N VAL A 702 19.57 8.81 23.34
CA VAL A 702 20.49 7.71 23.06
C VAL A 702 20.48 6.71 24.21
N LEU A 703 20.16 5.45 23.93
CA LEU A 703 20.25 4.35 24.91
C LEU A 703 21.63 3.70 24.88
N GLU A 704 22.08 3.32 23.68
CA GLU A 704 23.29 2.58 23.48
C GLU A 704 23.86 2.86 22.10
N VAL A 705 25.19 2.91 21.99
CA VAL A 705 25.92 3.04 20.71
C VAL A 705 26.90 1.90 20.60
N ASP A 706 26.71 1.02 19.60
CA ASP A 706 27.65 -0.05 19.25
C ASP A 706 28.38 0.34 17.96
N GLU A 707 29.55 0.96 18.11
CA GLU A 707 30.38 1.41 17.00
C GLU A 707 30.85 0.25 16.10
N LYS A 708 31.09 -0.96 16.69
CA LYS A 708 31.57 -2.11 15.93
C LYS A 708 30.51 -2.67 15.00
N LYS A 709 29.27 -2.72 15.47
CA LYS A 709 28.12 -3.19 14.70
C LYS A 709 27.41 -2.07 13.96
N LYS A 710 27.87 -0.82 14.11
CA LYS A 710 27.22 0.38 13.56
C LYS A 710 25.74 0.47 13.92
N ARG A 711 25.40 0.25 15.18
CA ARG A 711 24.04 0.30 15.69
C ARG A 711 23.88 1.36 16.75
N ILE A 712 22.77 2.11 16.65
CA ILE A 712 22.38 3.13 17.63
C ILE A 712 20.99 2.76 18.13
N SER A 713 20.86 2.53 19.43
CA SER A 713 19.60 2.28 20.08
C SER A 713 19.09 3.57 20.71
N LEU A 714 17.86 3.92 20.39
CA LEU A 714 17.21 5.16 20.83
C LEU A 714 15.94 4.86 21.64
N THR A 715 15.49 5.82 22.41
CA THR A 715 14.19 5.81 23.08
C THR A 715 13.49 7.15 22.91
N MET A 716 12.17 7.12 22.77
CA MET A 716 11.30 8.31 22.88
C MET A 716 10.77 8.52 24.31
N LYS A 717 11.14 7.64 25.23
CA LYS A 717 10.83 7.78 26.66
C LYS A 717 11.91 8.63 27.31
N LYS A 718 11.49 9.73 27.93
CA LYS A 718 12.43 10.57 28.65
C LYS A 718 13.12 9.76 29.77
N PRO A 719 14.46 9.66 29.78
CA PRO A 719 15.18 8.96 30.86
C PRO A 719 14.77 9.56 32.19
N LYS A 720 14.41 8.71 33.13
CA LYS A 720 14.25 9.14 34.53
C LYS A 720 15.65 9.48 35.06
N GLY A 721 15.91 10.75 35.31
CA GLY A 721 17.15 11.28 35.83
C GLY A 721 17.60 10.63 37.14
#